data_744f2a8fecdd7afc3b999b20acb68999
#
_entry.id   744f2a8fecdd7afc3b999b20acb68999
#
_cell.length_a   1.000
_cell.length_b   1.000
_cell.length_c   1.000
_cell.angle_alpha   90.00
_cell.angle_beta   90.00
_cell.angle_gamma   90.00
#
_symmetry.space_group_name_H-M   'P 1'
#
loop_
_entity.id
_entity.type
_entity.pdbx_description
1 polymer ?
#
loop_
_entity_poly.entity_id
_entity_poly.type
_entity_poly.pdbx_seq_one_letter_code
_entity_poly.pdbx_strand_id
1 'polypeptide(L)'
;MVSSIKNYQDCGPMRYKSSVPVPASLYEKNAYPSRFRPRISKYVDVADKACWEACDDFENATGLKLKADSVGCINPIGGNVNALWFPEAIPERLHIISYLSELLFRHDDLTDDAVTPEQFDEVHGPLARFLGSESKQSDHTTKHNAMNTMQARVAIEALEQNERLGRLVIEKWKGIVSVRGQDAFMEHKTLDSYMHVRHYDAGAYSVWSQILFCCDISLTDEELKGLEPLTWLAFTQMILWHDYCSWDKEAATYLEREEGGSNMSAVQVYMAMYGLDQHAAKDFLLSEIDRIEDEYCERKASYMAEYSPAHHITHYIGLIELCMAGNTLWHLSSRRYDPAAPLPRREDIGKVNRVPLDVSEVSKPVDGSGSESGGILTPISSCLGTKRLRPFWNNQRTEYTTMTPAETCSDHKKKKAKASHETRADLLTVSPCVWPAEPDEKDILAAYLYTAARPASGARDKLMDALDNWYRVPPDALATIRTIVRIMHNASLMLDDVQDSSPVRRGSPSAHVVFGTAQTTNSASYLMIKCVDLARRLGDDTLSCLLYELGQLHLGQSHDLAWTFHCRAPSIPEYYSHLEQKTGGLFRMASGMMRASATQNKHIDACKLMSLLGRLYQLRDDYQDITSESLSTYDDLDEGSFTLPLIHALQREDEQGGVQLHSILQSARAARQSASASSNSDARLSVETKLMIREMLEEAGSLEYTRGVIRDLYDETRAVLTAMENEAGSGGKNWMLRLLTFQLKI
;
A
#
# COMPACT_ATOMS: atom_id res chain seq x y z
N MET A 1 26.14 -40.61 -19.24
CA MET A 1 27.30 -40.69 -18.32
C MET A 1 26.90 -40.07 -17.00
N VAL A 2 26.74 -40.86 -15.98
CA VAL A 2 26.40 -40.40 -14.65
C VAL A 2 27.62 -39.66 -14.11
N SER A 3 27.61 -38.31 -14.13
CA SER A 3 28.65 -37.54 -13.50
C SER A 3 28.48 -37.65 -11.98
N SER A 4 29.52 -38.05 -11.32
CA SER A 4 29.67 -38.20 -9.89
C SER A 4 29.17 -36.93 -9.18
N ILE A 5 28.07 -37.06 -8.43
CA ILE A 5 27.58 -36.04 -7.48
C ILE A 5 28.72 -35.79 -6.49
N LYS A 6 29.43 -34.68 -6.65
CA LYS A 6 30.35 -34.21 -5.63
C LYS A 6 29.49 -33.78 -4.42
N ASN A 7 29.62 -34.52 -3.34
CA ASN A 7 29.11 -34.10 -2.03
C ASN A 7 29.71 -32.75 -1.70
N TYR A 8 28.92 -31.67 -1.86
CA TYR A 8 29.28 -30.37 -1.37
C TYR A 8 29.26 -30.40 0.15
N GLN A 9 30.43 -30.21 0.75
CA GLN A 9 30.57 -30.11 2.20
C GLN A 9 29.80 -28.86 2.66
N ASP A 10 28.87 -29.10 3.59
CA ASP A 10 28.16 -28.05 4.35
C ASP A 10 29.17 -27.04 4.93
N CYS A 11 28.99 -25.77 4.64
CA CYS A 11 29.76 -24.66 5.21
C CYS A 11 29.39 -24.47 6.70
N GLY A 12 29.89 -25.32 7.58
CA GLY A 12 29.67 -25.25 9.00
C GLY A 12 28.26 -25.62 9.48
N PRO A 13 28.05 -26.09 10.69
CA PRO A 13 26.77 -26.62 11.12
C PRO A 13 25.72 -25.51 11.26
N MET A 14 24.97 -25.28 10.23
CA MET A 14 23.68 -24.59 10.33
C MET A 14 22.84 -25.39 11.36
N ARG A 15 22.53 -24.78 12.49
CA ARG A 15 21.73 -25.47 13.52
C ARG A 15 20.27 -25.38 13.12
N TYR A 16 19.77 -26.38 12.40
CA TYR A 16 18.35 -26.52 12.04
C TYR A 16 17.50 -26.76 13.30
N LYS A 17 16.86 -25.68 13.79
CA LYS A 17 16.07 -25.74 15.03
C LYS A 17 14.60 -26.04 14.75
N SER A 18 14.07 -25.48 13.68
CA SER A 18 12.64 -25.46 13.37
C SER A 18 12.26 -26.40 12.22
N SER A 19 13.21 -27.03 11.54
CA SER A 19 12.93 -27.90 10.39
C SER A 19 13.40 -29.33 10.57
N VAL A 20 12.84 -30.20 9.71
CA VAL A 20 13.29 -31.58 9.52
C VAL A 20 13.58 -31.83 8.04
N PRO A 21 14.51 -32.74 7.69
CA PRO A 21 14.70 -33.14 6.31
C PRO A 21 13.40 -33.73 5.74
N VAL A 22 13.09 -33.40 4.51
CA VAL A 22 12.05 -34.12 3.79
C VAL A 22 12.55 -35.54 3.50
N PRO A 23 11.73 -36.59 3.71
CA PRO A 23 12.17 -37.97 3.43
C PRO A 23 12.65 -38.16 1.99
N ALA A 24 13.84 -38.68 1.83
CA ALA A 24 14.47 -38.91 0.52
C ALA A 24 13.59 -39.79 -0.41
N SER A 25 12.80 -40.69 0.18
CA SER A 25 11.82 -41.51 -0.55
C SER A 25 10.78 -40.73 -1.31
N LEU A 26 10.58 -39.45 -1.01
CA LEU A 26 9.62 -38.59 -1.70
C LEU A 26 10.19 -37.95 -2.98
N TYR A 27 11.53 -37.82 -3.09
CA TYR A 27 12.13 -37.11 -4.21
C TYR A 27 13.34 -37.83 -4.86
N GLU A 28 14.00 -38.79 -4.20
CA GLU A 28 15.21 -39.44 -4.75
C GLU A 28 14.94 -40.60 -5.70
N LYS A 29 13.72 -41.16 -5.70
CA LYS A 29 13.41 -42.31 -6.58
C LYS A 29 13.56 -42.02 -8.08
N ASN A 30 13.52 -40.74 -8.44
CA ASN A 30 13.46 -40.28 -9.84
C ASN A 30 14.48 -39.16 -10.14
N ALA A 31 15.68 -39.21 -9.54
CA ALA A 31 16.75 -38.26 -9.80
C ALA A 31 16.30 -36.81 -9.60
N TYR A 32 16.01 -36.45 -8.34
CA TYR A 32 15.66 -35.07 -7.96
C TYR A 32 16.61 -34.05 -8.62
N PRO A 33 16.09 -33.11 -9.38
CA PRO A 33 16.87 -32.32 -10.33
C PRO A 33 17.60 -31.13 -9.73
N SER A 34 17.68 -31.00 -8.40
CA SER A 34 18.44 -29.93 -7.73
C SER A 34 19.54 -30.48 -6.83
N ARG A 35 20.61 -29.71 -6.69
CA ARG A 35 21.73 -30.01 -5.80
C ARG A 35 21.41 -29.75 -4.33
N PHE A 36 20.42 -28.92 -4.06
CA PHE A 36 20.00 -28.54 -2.71
C PHE A 36 18.99 -29.53 -2.17
N ARG A 37 19.08 -29.87 -0.89
CA ARG A 37 18.21 -30.85 -0.24
C ARG A 37 17.08 -30.17 0.51
N PRO A 38 15.81 -30.51 0.25
CA PRO A 38 14.68 -29.88 0.86
C PRO A 38 14.53 -30.24 2.33
N ARG A 39 14.14 -29.25 3.10
CA ARG A 39 13.72 -29.38 4.48
C ARG A 39 12.32 -28.77 4.64
N ILE A 40 11.57 -29.21 5.62
CA ILE A 40 10.25 -28.69 5.90
C ILE A 40 10.14 -28.24 7.35
N SER A 41 9.40 -27.17 7.61
CA SER A 41 9.14 -26.70 8.96
C SER A 41 8.45 -27.77 9.81
N LYS A 42 8.83 -27.89 11.08
CA LYS A 42 8.12 -28.70 12.09
C LYS A 42 6.70 -28.18 12.33
N TYR A 43 6.45 -26.91 11.97
CA TYR A 43 5.19 -26.18 12.14
C TYR A 43 4.36 -26.14 10.87
N VAL A 44 4.44 -27.18 10.05
CA VAL A 44 3.65 -27.28 8.82
C VAL A 44 2.14 -27.19 9.08
N ASP A 45 1.69 -27.68 10.23
CA ASP A 45 0.28 -27.58 10.65
C ASP A 45 -0.15 -26.12 10.89
N VAL A 46 0.76 -25.26 11.33
CA VAL A 46 0.51 -23.81 11.49
C VAL A 46 0.33 -23.15 10.12
N ALA A 47 1.19 -23.50 9.15
CA ALA A 47 1.08 -23.00 7.78
C ALA A 47 -0.23 -23.46 7.11
N ASP A 48 -0.60 -24.74 7.23
CA ASP A 48 -1.83 -25.27 6.66
C ASP A 48 -3.09 -24.64 7.26
N LYS A 49 -3.12 -24.47 8.59
CA LYS A 49 -4.23 -23.80 9.28
C LYS A 49 -4.42 -22.37 8.80
N ALA A 50 -3.32 -21.61 8.64
CA ALA A 50 -3.35 -20.25 8.14
C ALA A 50 -3.89 -20.16 6.70
N CYS A 51 -3.51 -21.09 5.84
CA CYS A 51 -4.06 -21.16 4.47
C CYS A 51 -5.56 -21.46 4.47
N TRP A 52 -6.03 -22.41 5.27
CA TRP A 52 -7.47 -22.70 5.37
C TRP A 52 -8.25 -21.53 6.00
N GLU A 53 -7.66 -20.83 6.97
CA GLU A 53 -8.24 -19.61 7.54
C GLU A 53 -8.38 -18.51 6.47
N ALA A 54 -7.36 -18.30 5.64
CA ALA A 54 -7.43 -17.37 4.52
C ALA A 54 -8.52 -17.74 3.51
N CYS A 55 -8.71 -19.03 3.23
CA CYS A 55 -9.79 -19.52 2.37
C CYS A 55 -11.18 -19.21 2.98
N ASP A 56 -11.38 -19.50 4.27
CA ASP A 56 -12.64 -19.24 4.96
C ASP A 56 -12.96 -17.75 5.01
N ASP A 57 -11.98 -16.92 5.34
CA ASP A 57 -12.12 -15.47 5.38
C ASP A 57 -12.44 -14.93 3.97
N PHE A 58 -11.79 -15.46 2.94
CA PHE A 58 -12.05 -15.08 1.55
C PHE A 58 -13.47 -15.45 1.09
N GLU A 59 -13.93 -16.68 1.36
CA GLU A 59 -15.30 -17.11 1.04
C GLU A 59 -16.33 -16.26 1.76
N ASN A 60 -16.11 -15.99 3.05
CA ASN A 60 -16.99 -15.13 3.85
C ASN A 60 -17.02 -13.69 3.34
N ALA A 61 -15.86 -13.17 2.91
CA ALA A 61 -15.71 -11.81 2.43
C ALA A 61 -16.36 -11.58 1.06
N THR A 62 -16.21 -12.53 0.15
CA THR A 62 -16.61 -12.37 -1.26
C THR A 62 -17.94 -13.04 -1.58
N GLY A 63 -18.36 -14.02 -0.77
CA GLY A 63 -19.49 -14.91 -1.07
C GLY A 63 -19.20 -15.92 -2.19
N LEU A 64 -17.97 -15.95 -2.71
CA LEU A 64 -17.54 -16.89 -3.75
C LEU A 64 -17.10 -18.19 -3.07
N LYS A 65 -17.70 -19.31 -3.46
CA LYS A 65 -17.20 -20.63 -3.05
C LYS A 65 -15.96 -20.96 -3.86
N LEU A 66 -14.88 -21.29 -3.16
CA LEU A 66 -13.64 -21.73 -3.81
C LEU A 66 -13.86 -23.09 -4.48
N LYS A 67 -13.33 -23.23 -5.69
CA LYS A 67 -13.26 -24.54 -6.36
C LYS A 67 -12.39 -25.47 -5.49
N ALA A 68 -12.76 -26.75 -5.40
CA ALA A 68 -12.03 -27.72 -4.56
C ALA A 68 -10.55 -27.89 -4.95
N ASP A 69 -10.22 -27.60 -6.19
CA ASP A 69 -8.88 -27.69 -6.78
C ASP A 69 -8.08 -26.37 -6.74
N SER A 70 -8.65 -25.32 -6.19
CA SER A 70 -8.01 -23.98 -6.15
C SER A 70 -7.24 -23.69 -4.87
N VAL A 71 -6.83 -24.67 -4.07
CA VAL A 71 -5.97 -24.47 -2.90
C VAL A 71 -4.51 -24.32 -3.33
N GLY A 72 -3.96 -23.09 -3.22
CA GLY A 72 -2.66 -22.76 -3.78
C GLY A 72 -1.47 -23.30 -3.01
N CYS A 73 -1.40 -23.00 -1.71
CA CYS A 73 -0.21 -23.25 -0.90
C CYS A 73 -0.07 -24.67 -0.37
N ILE A 74 -1.19 -25.37 -0.14
CA ILE A 74 -1.20 -26.68 0.53
C ILE A 74 -0.92 -27.79 -0.50
N ASN A 75 0.07 -28.63 -0.19
CA ASN A 75 0.46 -29.76 -1.03
C ASN A 75 0.53 -31.04 -0.18
N PRO A 76 -0.36 -32.01 -0.40
CA PRO A 76 -0.38 -33.26 0.38
C PRO A 76 0.84 -34.16 0.20
N ILE A 77 1.60 -33.99 -0.88
CA ILE A 77 2.80 -34.79 -1.17
C ILE A 77 4.04 -34.16 -0.53
N GLY A 78 4.43 -32.98 -1.00
CA GLY A 78 5.67 -32.31 -0.57
C GLY A 78 5.52 -31.46 0.70
N GLY A 79 4.29 -31.11 1.06
CA GLY A 79 3.98 -30.19 2.16
C GLY A 79 3.63 -28.76 1.69
N ASN A 80 3.27 -27.89 2.63
CA ASN A 80 2.91 -26.51 2.38
C ASN A 80 4.09 -25.71 1.81
N VAL A 81 3.85 -24.89 0.78
CA VAL A 81 4.89 -24.09 0.13
C VAL A 81 5.66 -23.21 1.11
N ASN A 82 4.97 -22.54 2.04
CA ASN A 82 5.61 -21.65 3.01
C ASN A 82 6.41 -22.44 4.05
N ALA A 83 5.96 -23.63 4.42
CA ALA A 83 6.74 -24.53 5.29
C ALA A 83 7.99 -25.07 4.61
N LEU A 84 8.02 -25.14 3.29
CA LEU A 84 9.16 -25.52 2.46
C LEU A 84 10.09 -24.32 2.15
N TRP A 85 9.52 -23.15 1.84
CA TRP A 85 10.30 -21.95 1.55
C TRP A 85 10.97 -21.36 2.79
N PHE A 86 10.29 -21.44 3.95
CA PHE A 86 10.75 -20.88 5.22
C PHE A 86 10.84 -21.94 6.32
N PRO A 87 11.64 -23.00 6.13
CA PRO A 87 11.61 -24.16 7.03
C PRO A 87 12.12 -23.83 8.45
N GLU A 88 12.91 -22.78 8.62
CA GLU A 88 13.40 -22.29 9.91
C GLU A 88 12.58 -21.12 10.49
N ALA A 89 11.39 -20.88 9.96
CA ALA A 89 10.51 -19.77 10.36
C ALA A 89 10.08 -19.86 11.84
N ILE A 90 9.90 -18.70 12.44
CA ILE A 90 9.18 -18.52 13.71
C ILE A 90 7.70 -18.84 13.45
N PRO A 91 7.05 -19.70 14.28
CA PRO A 91 5.70 -20.19 14.00
C PRO A 91 4.65 -19.10 13.78
N GLU A 92 4.69 -18.05 14.61
CA GLU A 92 3.74 -16.93 14.51
C GLU A 92 3.90 -16.16 13.20
N ARG A 93 5.13 -16.00 12.74
CA ARG A 93 5.45 -15.34 11.46
C ARG A 93 5.15 -16.23 10.26
N LEU A 94 5.36 -17.54 10.41
CA LEU A 94 4.97 -18.53 9.41
C LEU A 94 3.46 -18.51 9.16
N HIS A 95 2.65 -18.39 10.24
CA HIS A 95 1.21 -18.23 10.14
C HIS A 95 0.84 -17.02 9.29
N ILE A 96 1.39 -15.85 9.61
CA ILE A 96 1.09 -14.58 8.90
C ILE A 96 1.41 -14.69 7.43
N ILE A 97 2.60 -15.21 7.10
CA ILE A 97 3.04 -15.31 5.70
C ILE A 97 2.28 -16.41 4.95
N SER A 98 1.90 -17.49 5.60
CA SER A 98 1.07 -18.52 4.96
C SER A 98 -0.33 -18.02 4.64
N TYR A 99 -0.93 -17.23 5.52
CA TYR A 99 -2.20 -16.56 5.26
C TYR A 99 -2.07 -15.57 4.08
N LEU A 100 -1.00 -14.75 4.05
CA LEU A 100 -0.72 -13.82 2.95
C LEU A 100 -0.54 -14.54 1.61
N SER A 101 0.27 -15.59 1.59
CA SER A 101 0.57 -16.34 0.35
C SER A 101 -0.69 -16.99 -0.23
N GLU A 102 -1.55 -17.58 0.60
CA GLU A 102 -2.81 -18.13 0.15
C GLU A 102 -3.75 -17.05 -0.42
N LEU A 103 -3.81 -15.88 0.22
CA LEU A 103 -4.57 -14.74 -0.27
C LEU A 103 -4.05 -14.27 -1.65
N LEU A 104 -2.73 -14.25 -1.85
CA LEU A 104 -2.11 -13.88 -3.12
C LEU A 104 -2.42 -14.91 -4.23
N PHE A 105 -2.37 -16.20 -3.93
CA PHE A 105 -2.76 -17.24 -4.89
C PHE A 105 -4.23 -17.11 -5.29
N ARG A 106 -5.13 -16.76 -4.35
CA ARG A 106 -6.55 -16.51 -4.66
C ARG A 106 -6.74 -15.29 -5.56
N HIS A 107 -6.01 -14.24 -5.26
CA HIS A 107 -6.02 -13.04 -6.10
C HIS A 107 -5.50 -13.35 -7.51
N ASP A 108 -4.45 -14.14 -7.62
CA ASP A 108 -3.85 -14.58 -8.88
C ASP A 108 -4.86 -15.36 -9.74
N ASP A 109 -5.46 -16.40 -9.17
CA ASP A 109 -6.46 -17.22 -9.85
C ASP A 109 -7.66 -16.39 -10.34
N LEU A 110 -8.11 -15.39 -9.56
CA LEU A 110 -9.21 -14.51 -9.96
C LEU A 110 -8.82 -13.52 -11.06
N THR A 111 -7.58 -13.02 -11.04
CA THR A 111 -7.10 -12.12 -12.11
C THR A 111 -6.84 -12.87 -13.41
N ASP A 112 -6.42 -14.12 -13.32
CA ASP A 112 -6.25 -15.00 -14.50
C ASP A 112 -7.60 -15.36 -15.15
N ASP A 113 -8.67 -15.52 -14.33
CA ASP A 113 -10.04 -15.78 -14.80
C ASP A 113 -10.71 -14.52 -15.39
N ALA A 114 -10.16 -13.32 -15.21
CA ALA A 114 -10.73 -12.07 -15.71
C ALA A 114 -10.58 -11.95 -17.25
N VAL A 115 -11.71 -11.85 -17.96
CA VAL A 115 -11.74 -11.81 -19.43
C VAL A 115 -11.75 -10.36 -19.97
N THR A 116 -12.17 -9.38 -19.15
CA THR A 116 -12.25 -7.96 -19.55
C THR A 116 -11.44 -7.06 -18.60
N PRO A 117 -10.96 -5.89 -19.08
CA PRO A 117 -10.27 -4.92 -18.23
C PRO A 117 -11.10 -4.49 -17.00
N GLU A 118 -12.43 -4.42 -17.13
CA GLU A 118 -13.33 -4.05 -16.03
C GLU A 118 -13.37 -5.15 -14.97
N GLN A 119 -13.42 -6.43 -15.38
CA GLN A 119 -13.35 -7.57 -14.46
C GLN A 119 -11.99 -7.62 -13.75
N PHE A 120 -10.91 -7.35 -14.47
CA PHE A 120 -9.57 -7.26 -13.88
C PHE A 120 -9.50 -6.13 -12.83
N ASP A 121 -10.01 -4.93 -13.14
CA ASP A 121 -10.03 -3.80 -12.19
C ASP A 121 -10.96 -4.06 -11.00
N GLU A 122 -12.04 -4.82 -11.17
CA GLU A 122 -12.92 -5.22 -10.07
C GLU A 122 -12.16 -6.09 -9.03
N VAL A 123 -11.27 -6.97 -9.47
CA VAL A 123 -10.49 -7.88 -8.61
C VAL A 123 -9.20 -7.21 -8.13
N HIS A 124 -8.42 -6.65 -9.05
CA HIS A 124 -7.09 -6.09 -8.77
C HIS A 124 -7.15 -4.68 -8.15
N GLY A 125 -8.09 -3.87 -8.60
CA GLY A 125 -8.21 -2.47 -8.18
C GLY A 125 -8.30 -2.25 -6.66
N PRO A 126 -9.07 -3.04 -5.89
CA PRO A 126 -9.11 -2.93 -4.42
C PRO A 126 -7.75 -3.15 -3.78
N LEU A 127 -6.99 -4.16 -4.22
CA LEU A 127 -5.65 -4.47 -3.71
C LEU A 127 -4.66 -3.35 -4.02
N ALA A 128 -4.65 -2.88 -5.27
CA ALA A 128 -3.79 -1.80 -5.71
C ALA A 128 -4.08 -0.49 -4.94
N ARG A 129 -5.34 -0.15 -4.73
CA ARG A 129 -5.76 1.04 -3.98
C ARG A 129 -5.45 0.95 -2.48
N PHE A 130 -5.60 -0.22 -1.87
CA PHE A 130 -5.26 -0.43 -0.46
C PHE A 130 -3.78 -0.20 -0.20
N LEU A 131 -2.92 -0.74 -1.06
CA LEU A 131 -1.47 -0.63 -0.94
C LEU A 131 -0.91 0.66 -1.53
N GLY A 132 -1.62 1.29 -2.49
CA GLY A 132 -1.20 2.53 -3.16
C GLY A 132 -1.59 3.80 -2.43
N SER A 133 -1.01 4.93 -2.86
CA SER A 133 -1.35 6.28 -2.39
C SER A 133 -2.44 6.96 -3.25
N GLU A 134 -2.85 6.36 -4.36
CA GLU A 134 -3.80 6.98 -5.28
C GLU A 134 -5.24 6.64 -4.92
N SER A 135 -6.03 7.67 -4.62
CA SER A 135 -7.49 7.57 -4.47
C SER A 135 -8.17 7.88 -5.80
N LYS A 136 -8.25 6.92 -6.72
CA LYS A 136 -9.24 7.01 -7.78
C LYS A 136 -10.62 6.69 -7.17
N GLN A 137 -11.61 7.52 -7.50
CA GLN A 137 -13.00 7.35 -7.10
C GLN A 137 -13.49 5.98 -7.59
N SER A 138 -13.74 5.04 -6.70
CA SER A 138 -14.29 3.72 -7.03
C SER A 138 -15.59 3.50 -6.27
N ASP A 139 -16.50 2.77 -6.90
CA ASP A 139 -17.67 2.23 -6.22
C ASP A 139 -17.22 1.28 -5.10
N HIS A 140 -17.36 1.77 -3.85
CA HIS A 140 -17.06 0.99 -2.66
C HIS A 140 -18.14 -0.08 -2.45
N THR A 141 -17.90 -1.28 -2.94
CA THR A 141 -18.78 -2.42 -2.65
C THR A 141 -18.39 -3.06 -1.31
N THR A 142 -19.34 -3.75 -0.65
CA THR A 142 -19.08 -4.50 0.59
C THR A 142 -17.97 -5.54 0.43
N LYS A 143 -17.82 -6.11 -0.78
CA LYS A 143 -16.74 -7.05 -1.11
C LYS A 143 -15.35 -6.41 -1.03
N HIS A 144 -15.20 -5.18 -1.54
CA HIS A 144 -13.93 -4.45 -1.47
C HIS A 144 -13.50 -4.19 -0.04
N ASN A 145 -14.42 -3.83 0.84
CA ASN A 145 -14.12 -3.59 2.25
C ASN A 145 -13.63 -4.87 2.97
N ALA A 146 -14.22 -6.01 2.63
CA ALA A 146 -13.82 -7.28 3.23
C ALA A 146 -12.39 -7.71 2.81
N MET A 147 -12.03 -7.56 1.54
CA MET A 147 -10.66 -7.81 1.06
C MET A 147 -9.65 -6.86 1.71
N ASN A 148 -9.98 -5.58 1.83
CA ASN A 148 -9.13 -4.61 2.53
C ASN A 148 -8.92 -4.98 4.00
N THR A 149 -9.93 -5.55 4.65
CA THR A 149 -9.83 -6.03 6.04
C THR A 149 -8.83 -7.19 6.19
N MET A 150 -8.84 -8.17 5.26
CA MET A 150 -7.87 -9.27 5.26
C MET A 150 -6.44 -8.76 5.08
N GLN A 151 -6.24 -7.82 4.15
CA GLN A 151 -4.94 -7.20 3.90
C GLN A 151 -4.44 -6.38 5.10
N ALA A 152 -5.33 -5.63 5.75
CA ALA A 152 -5.02 -4.87 6.96
C ALA A 152 -4.61 -5.79 8.11
N ARG A 153 -5.25 -6.96 8.23
CA ARG A 153 -4.87 -7.98 9.21
C ARG A 153 -3.42 -8.42 9.02
N VAL A 154 -3.07 -8.86 7.81
CA VAL A 154 -1.69 -9.28 7.50
C VAL A 154 -0.68 -8.18 7.81
N ALA A 155 -0.99 -6.95 7.38
CA ALA A 155 -0.09 -5.81 7.58
C ALA A 155 0.13 -5.54 9.08
N ILE A 156 -0.92 -5.50 9.89
CA ILE A 156 -0.83 -5.24 11.33
C ILE A 156 -0.13 -6.38 12.05
N GLU A 157 -0.50 -7.64 11.79
CA GLU A 157 0.15 -8.78 12.43
C GLU A 157 1.65 -8.82 12.11
N ALA A 158 2.06 -8.52 10.87
CA ALA A 158 3.48 -8.45 10.50
C ALA A 158 4.22 -7.31 11.23
N LEU A 159 3.60 -6.12 11.31
CA LEU A 159 4.18 -4.96 11.99
C LEU A 159 4.29 -5.16 13.51
N GLU A 160 3.32 -5.83 14.13
CA GLU A 160 3.33 -6.17 15.56
C GLU A 160 4.41 -7.20 15.90
N GLN A 161 4.73 -8.13 14.99
CA GLN A 161 5.82 -9.10 15.18
C GLN A 161 7.23 -8.46 15.10
N ASN A 162 7.43 -7.62 14.08
CA ASN A 162 8.68 -6.87 13.91
C ASN A 162 8.39 -5.69 12.95
N GLU A 163 8.40 -4.48 13.48
CA GLU A 163 8.02 -3.30 12.70
C GLU A 163 8.90 -3.10 11.46
N ARG A 164 10.25 -3.21 11.60
CA ARG A 164 11.17 -3.00 10.48
C ARG A 164 11.00 -4.04 9.38
N LEU A 165 11.00 -5.31 9.74
CA LEU A 165 10.86 -6.41 8.77
C LEU A 165 9.43 -6.51 8.22
N GLY A 166 8.42 -6.22 9.04
CA GLY A 166 7.02 -6.14 8.59
C GLY A 166 6.81 -5.01 7.58
N ARG A 167 7.42 -3.84 7.80
CA ARG A 167 7.41 -2.74 6.79
C ARG A 167 8.04 -3.19 5.47
N LEU A 168 9.15 -3.92 5.53
CA LEU A 168 9.82 -4.46 4.34
C LEU A 168 8.92 -5.44 3.57
N VAL A 169 8.24 -6.36 4.27
CA VAL A 169 7.28 -7.28 3.63
C VAL A 169 6.16 -6.52 2.93
N ILE A 170 5.57 -5.52 3.60
CA ILE A 170 4.49 -4.70 3.02
C ILE A 170 4.99 -3.91 1.81
N GLU A 171 6.19 -3.34 1.86
CA GLU A 171 6.80 -2.60 0.76
C GLU A 171 7.01 -3.50 -0.48
N LYS A 172 7.57 -4.68 -0.28
CA LYS A 172 7.80 -5.63 -1.40
C LYS A 172 6.50 -6.21 -1.94
N TRP A 173 5.51 -6.41 -1.10
CA TRP A 173 4.16 -6.77 -1.53
C TRP A 173 3.53 -5.68 -2.42
N LYS A 174 3.63 -4.39 -2.03
CA LYS A 174 3.20 -3.26 -2.88
C LYS A 174 3.87 -3.31 -4.26
N GLY A 175 5.14 -3.64 -4.31
CA GLY A 175 5.90 -3.75 -5.55
C GLY A 175 5.28 -4.72 -6.56
N ILE A 176 4.86 -5.91 -6.13
CA ILE A 176 4.18 -6.89 -7.00
C ILE A 176 2.89 -6.31 -7.57
N VAL A 177 2.07 -5.73 -6.69
CA VAL A 177 0.75 -5.21 -7.08
C VAL A 177 0.87 -4.04 -8.06
N SER A 178 1.90 -3.19 -7.92
CA SER A 178 2.09 -2.02 -8.78
C SER A 178 2.58 -2.38 -10.19
N VAL A 179 3.18 -3.56 -10.39
CA VAL A 179 3.71 -4.00 -11.69
C VAL A 179 2.63 -4.71 -12.51
N ARG A 180 1.69 -5.40 -11.88
CA ARG A 180 0.58 -6.07 -12.58
C ARG A 180 -0.31 -5.08 -13.33
N GLY A 181 -0.58 -5.38 -14.58
CA GLY A 181 -1.45 -4.55 -15.45
C GLY A 181 -0.73 -3.39 -16.14
N GLN A 182 0.59 -3.29 -16.06
CA GLN A 182 1.34 -2.34 -16.89
C GLN A 182 1.72 -2.99 -18.23
N ASP A 183 1.51 -2.27 -19.34
CA ASP A 183 1.87 -2.69 -20.71
C ASP A 183 3.38 -2.89 -20.94
N ALA A 184 4.20 -2.76 -19.88
CA ALA A 184 5.65 -2.93 -19.91
C ALA A 184 6.11 -4.38 -20.22
N PHE A 185 5.18 -5.32 -20.30
CA PHE A 185 5.45 -6.75 -20.47
C PHE A 185 5.45 -7.23 -21.94
N MET A 186 5.38 -6.32 -22.88
CA MET A 186 5.30 -6.66 -24.30
C MET A 186 6.68 -6.93 -24.91
N GLU A 187 6.88 -8.14 -25.42
CA GLU A 187 8.02 -8.61 -26.23
C GLU A 187 9.42 -8.58 -25.58
N HIS A 188 9.69 -9.51 -24.67
CA HIS A 188 11.07 -9.79 -24.27
C HIS A 188 11.79 -10.63 -25.33
N LYS A 189 12.84 -10.05 -25.94
CA LYS A 189 13.65 -10.71 -26.97
C LYS A 189 14.84 -11.49 -26.41
N THR A 190 15.12 -11.38 -25.12
CA THR A 190 16.23 -12.08 -24.45
C THR A 190 15.81 -12.52 -23.05
N LEU A 191 16.43 -13.61 -22.57
CA LEU A 191 16.21 -14.07 -21.20
C LEU A 191 16.57 -13.00 -20.16
N ASP A 192 17.66 -12.25 -20.36
CA ASP A 192 18.09 -11.20 -19.44
C ASP A 192 17.02 -10.11 -19.30
N SER A 193 16.48 -9.59 -20.41
CA SER A 193 15.42 -8.59 -20.38
C SER A 193 14.14 -9.14 -19.72
N TYR A 194 13.83 -10.41 -19.95
CA TYR A 194 12.71 -11.12 -19.33
C TYR A 194 12.90 -11.23 -17.81
N MET A 195 14.05 -11.71 -17.36
CA MET A 195 14.32 -11.92 -15.93
C MET A 195 14.30 -10.64 -15.12
N HIS A 196 14.72 -9.49 -15.68
CA HIS A 196 14.64 -8.19 -15.00
C HIS A 196 13.21 -7.82 -14.62
N VAL A 197 12.23 -8.11 -15.47
CA VAL A 197 10.81 -7.85 -15.18
C VAL A 197 10.22 -8.99 -14.33
N ARG A 198 10.56 -10.22 -14.66
CA ARG A 198 9.97 -11.39 -14.00
C ARG A 198 10.31 -11.50 -12.52
N HIS A 199 11.46 -11.02 -12.09
CA HIS A 199 11.79 -10.92 -10.66
C HIS A 199 10.80 -10.10 -9.86
N TYR A 200 10.20 -9.06 -10.45
CA TYR A 200 9.14 -8.29 -9.81
C TYR A 200 7.78 -8.99 -9.92
N ASP A 201 7.42 -9.42 -11.11
CA ASP A 201 6.11 -10.02 -11.40
C ASP A 201 5.90 -11.36 -10.69
N ALA A 202 6.88 -12.25 -10.70
CA ALA A 202 6.84 -13.53 -9.99
C ALA A 202 6.97 -13.40 -8.46
N GLY A 203 7.12 -12.19 -7.94
CA GLY A 203 7.17 -11.95 -6.50
C GLY A 203 8.49 -12.32 -5.81
N ALA A 204 9.61 -12.46 -6.54
CA ALA A 204 10.90 -12.83 -5.96
C ALA A 204 11.32 -11.95 -4.79
N TYR A 205 11.18 -10.62 -4.94
CA TYR A 205 11.49 -9.68 -3.86
C TYR A 205 10.55 -9.78 -2.66
N SER A 206 9.31 -10.22 -2.87
CA SER A 206 8.39 -10.52 -1.77
C SER A 206 8.85 -11.74 -0.99
N VAL A 207 9.14 -12.85 -1.68
CA VAL A 207 9.64 -14.08 -1.05
C VAL A 207 10.95 -13.79 -0.30
N TRP A 208 11.85 -13.01 -0.89
CA TRP A 208 13.07 -12.55 -0.25
C TRP A 208 12.81 -11.83 1.08
N SER A 209 11.90 -10.85 1.09
CA SER A 209 11.55 -10.12 2.31
C SER A 209 10.89 -11.01 3.36
N GLN A 210 10.15 -12.02 2.93
CA GLN A 210 9.52 -13.02 3.78
C GLN A 210 10.55 -13.97 4.43
N ILE A 211 11.64 -14.33 3.74
CA ILE A 211 12.75 -15.07 4.36
C ILE A 211 13.31 -14.28 5.53
N LEU A 212 13.62 -12.99 5.32
CA LEU A 212 14.16 -12.12 6.37
C LEU A 212 13.18 -12.00 7.55
N PHE A 213 11.91 -11.80 7.26
CA PHE A 213 10.87 -11.66 8.28
C PHE A 213 10.62 -12.96 9.04
N CYS A 214 10.41 -14.08 8.35
CA CYS A 214 10.10 -15.36 8.97
C CYS A 214 11.21 -15.89 9.87
N CYS A 215 12.47 -15.68 9.46
CA CYS A 215 13.63 -16.21 10.16
C CYS A 215 14.37 -15.17 11.03
N ASP A 216 13.80 -13.98 11.19
CA ASP A 216 14.35 -12.87 12.00
C ASP A 216 15.77 -12.46 11.59
N ILE A 217 16.03 -12.36 10.31
CA ILE A 217 17.33 -11.99 9.76
C ILE A 217 17.37 -10.47 9.52
N SER A 218 18.40 -9.85 10.09
CA SER A 218 18.72 -8.44 9.84
C SER A 218 20.05 -8.32 9.13
N LEU A 219 20.05 -7.71 7.95
CA LEU A 219 21.24 -7.41 7.16
C LEU A 219 21.34 -5.89 6.99
N THR A 220 22.56 -5.39 6.91
CA THR A 220 22.83 -3.99 6.53
C THR A 220 22.71 -3.80 5.02
N ASP A 221 22.61 -2.57 4.55
CA ASP A 221 22.55 -2.28 3.12
C ASP A 221 23.83 -2.69 2.38
N GLU A 222 24.98 -2.62 3.04
CA GLU A 222 26.26 -3.08 2.49
C GLU A 222 26.30 -4.60 2.34
N GLU A 223 25.81 -5.35 3.35
CA GLU A 223 25.70 -6.81 3.31
C GLU A 223 24.71 -7.25 2.22
N LEU A 224 23.56 -6.59 2.13
CA LEU A 224 22.57 -6.85 1.09
C LEU A 224 23.15 -6.65 -0.30
N LYS A 225 23.88 -5.56 -0.51
CA LYS A 225 24.52 -5.25 -1.79
C LYS A 225 25.60 -6.28 -2.15
N GLY A 226 26.37 -6.75 -1.15
CA GLY A 226 27.39 -7.80 -1.36
C GLY A 226 26.77 -9.15 -1.71
N LEU A 227 25.56 -9.44 -1.21
CA LEU A 227 24.84 -10.70 -1.42
C LEU A 227 23.91 -10.68 -2.65
N GLU A 228 23.68 -9.50 -3.26
CA GLU A 228 22.77 -9.33 -4.41
C GLU A 228 23.05 -10.32 -5.56
N PRO A 229 24.32 -10.59 -5.98
CA PRO A 229 24.58 -11.54 -7.07
C PRO A 229 24.16 -12.97 -6.73
N LEU A 230 24.30 -13.41 -5.47
CA LEU A 230 23.84 -14.71 -5.02
C LEU A 230 22.33 -14.79 -4.94
N THR A 231 21.73 -13.76 -4.35
CA THR A 231 20.27 -13.63 -4.21
C THR A 231 19.58 -13.63 -5.58
N TRP A 232 20.15 -12.91 -6.55
CA TRP A 232 19.64 -12.86 -7.91
C TRP A 232 19.62 -14.24 -8.57
N LEU A 233 20.72 -14.98 -8.52
CA LEU A 233 20.82 -16.33 -9.13
C LEU A 233 19.84 -17.29 -8.45
N ALA A 234 19.73 -17.25 -7.13
CA ALA A 234 18.81 -18.11 -6.38
C ALA A 234 17.36 -17.90 -6.81
N PHE A 235 16.91 -16.66 -6.89
CA PHE A 235 15.55 -16.37 -7.31
C PHE A 235 15.33 -16.56 -8.81
N THR A 236 16.35 -16.37 -9.65
CA THR A 236 16.31 -16.77 -11.06
C THR A 236 16.02 -18.26 -11.18
N GLN A 237 16.73 -19.12 -10.45
CA GLN A 237 16.48 -20.57 -10.43
C GLN A 237 15.04 -20.89 -10.02
N MET A 238 14.53 -20.25 -8.97
CA MET A 238 13.17 -20.46 -8.47
C MET A 238 12.11 -20.07 -9.51
N ILE A 239 12.29 -18.96 -10.21
CA ILE A 239 11.41 -18.47 -11.27
C ILE A 239 11.42 -19.42 -12.45
N LEU A 240 12.58 -19.88 -12.89
CA LEU A 240 12.69 -20.81 -14.02
C LEU A 240 12.02 -22.16 -13.72
N TRP A 241 12.07 -22.66 -12.48
CA TRP A 241 11.28 -23.82 -12.06
C TRP A 241 9.79 -23.58 -12.11
N HIS A 242 9.34 -22.39 -11.68
CA HIS A 242 7.94 -22.01 -11.83
C HIS A 242 7.51 -22.04 -13.29
N ASP A 243 8.25 -21.38 -14.19
CA ASP A 243 7.92 -21.27 -15.60
C ASP A 243 7.94 -22.63 -16.31
N TYR A 244 8.86 -23.54 -15.90
CA TYR A 244 8.89 -24.91 -16.38
C TYR A 244 7.64 -25.72 -16.04
N CYS A 245 7.17 -25.59 -14.79
CA CYS A 245 6.03 -26.36 -14.29
C CYS A 245 4.68 -25.74 -14.68
N SER A 246 4.59 -24.40 -14.75
CA SER A 246 3.35 -23.69 -15.05
C SER A 246 2.99 -23.69 -16.55
N TRP A 247 3.99 -23.90 -17.43
CA TRP A 247 3.84 -23.76 -18.87
C TRP A 247 2.64 -24.52 -19.45
N ASP A 248 2.45 -25.78 -19.07
CA ASP A 248 1.40 -26.62 -19.67
C ASP A 248 -0.02 -26.11 -19.32
N LYS A 249 -0.19 -25.56 -18.10
CA LYS A 249 -1.43 -24.89 -17.66
C LYS A 249 -1.63 -23.57 -18.41
N GLU A 250 -0.60 -22.74 -18.46
CA GLU A 250 -0.64 -21.40 -19.04
C GLU A 250 -0.77 -21.41 -20.56
N ALA A 251 -0.09 -22.34 -21.23
CA ALA A 251 -0.15 -22.49 -22.69
C ALA A 251 -1.55 -22.87 -23.17
N ALA A 252 -2.28 -23.71 -22.45
CA ALA A 252 -3.66 -24.07 -22.79
C ALA A 252 -4.57 -22.82 -22.79
N THR A 253 -4.46 -21.99 -21.76
CA THR A 253 -5.20 -20.72 -21.66
C THR A 253 -4.79 -19.71 -22.73
N TYR A 254 -3.49 -19.68 -23.09
CA TYR A 254 -2.94 -18.80 -24.12
C TYR A 254 -3.45 -19.16 -25.52
N LEU A 255 -3.49 -20.47 -25.84
CA LEU A 255 -3.93 -20.95 -27.16
C LEU A 255 -5.44 -20.78 -27.39
N GLU A 256 -6.25 -20.66 -26.32
CA GLU A 256 -7.69 -20.43 -26.40
C GLU A 256 -8.04 -18.94 -26.61
N ARG A 257 -7.12 -18.02 -26.39
CA ARG A 257 -7.33 -16.57 -26.61
C ARG A 257 -7.03 -16.21 -28.06
N GLU A 258 -8.05 -15.88 -28.84
CA GLU A 258 -7.96 -15.53 -30.27
C GLU A 258 -7.11 -14.27 -30.58
N GLU A 259 -6.80 -13.44 -29.60
CA GLU A 259 -6.02 -12.19 -29.72
C GLU A 259 -4.74 -12.24 -28.90
N GLY A 260 -3.76 -13.05 -29.29
CA GLY A 260 -2.33 -12.89 -29.00
C GLY A 260 -1.90 -12.20 -27.68
N GLY A 261 -2.50 -12.60 -26.56
CA GLY A 261 -2.04 -12.11 -25.25
C GLY A 261 -0.63 -12.61 -24.98
N SER A 262 0.26 -11.79 -24.43
CA SER A 262 1.60 -12.21 -24.04
C SER A 262 1.50 -13.15 -22.85
N ASN A 263 1.99 -14.38 -23.00
CA ASN A 263 2.24 -15.26 -21.86
C ASN A 263 3.66 -15.01 -21.36
N MET A 264 3.84 -14.66 -20.09
CA MET A 264 5.16 -14.41 -19.52
C MET A 264 5.75 -15.70 -18.97
N SER A 265 6.47 -16.43 -19.86
CA SER A 265 7.17 -17.65 -19.49
C SER A 265 8.54 -17.72 -20.17
N ALA A 266 9.56 -18.17 -19.45
CA ALA A 266 10.88 -18.43 -20.02
C ALA A 266 10.81 -19.46 -21.17
N VAL A 267 9.86 -20.40 -21.13
CA VAL A 267 9.65 -21.36 -22.23
C VAL A 267 9.31 -20.61 -23.52
N GLN A 268 8.38 -19.64 -23.47
CA GLN A 268 8.02 -18.85 -24.65
C GLN A 268 9.20 -18.00 -25.16
N VAL A 269 9.97 -17.43 -24.23
CA VAL A 269 11.18 -16.65 -24.59
C VAL A 269 12.16 -17.52 -25.36
N TYR A 270 12.41 -18.77 -24.93
CA TYR A 270 13.32 -19.68 -25.64
C TYR A 270 12.75 -20.18 -26.98
N MET A 271 11.45 -20.46 -27.05
CA MET A 271 10.80 -20.77 -28.32
C MET A 271 11.02 -19.61 -29.32
N ALA A 272 10.84 -18.40 -28.92
CA ALA A 272 11.01 -17.22 -29.78
C ALA A 272 12.47 -16.93 -30.12
N MET A 273 13.41 -17.06 -29.18
CA MET A 273 14.84 -16.78 -29.39
C MET A 273 15.52 -17.76 -30.33
N TYR A 274 15.17 -19.03 -30.22
CA TYR A 274 15.91 -20.11 -30.91
C TYR A 274 15.06 -20.88 -31.92
N GLY A 275 13.80 -20.52 -32.12
CA GLY A 275 12.88 -21.21 -33.02
C GLY A 275 12.59 -22.66 -32.59
N LEU A 276 12.57 -22.90 -31.25
CA LEU A 276 12.34 -24.22 -30.66
C LEU A 276 10.84 -24.51 -30.56
N ASP A 277 10.49 -25.80 -30.60
CA ASP A 277 9.20 -26.23 -30.13
C ASP A 277 9.15 -26.24 -28.58
N GLN A 278 7.97 -26.41 -28.01
CA GLN A 278 7.78 -26.34 -26.56
C GLN A 278 8.59 -27.39 -25.79
N HIS A 279 8.78 -28.59 -26.31
CA HIS A 279 9.53 -29.67 -25.66
C HIS A 279 11.03 -29.33 -25.64
N ALA A 280 11.57 -28.94 -26.79
CA ALA A 280 12.96 -28.53 -26.91
C ALA A 280 13.25 -27.26 -26.05
N ALA A 281 12.31 -26.35 -25.97
CA ALA A 281 12.43 -25.16 -25.09
C ALA A 281 12.42 -25.54 -23.60
N LYS A 282 11.58 -26.48 -23.17
CA LYS A 282 11.58 -27.02 -21.80
C LYS A 282 12.88 -27.75 -21.46
N ASP A 283 13.42 -28.56 -22.38
CA ASP A 283 14.71 -29.24 -22.18
C ASP A 283 15.87 -28.24 -22.09
N PHE A 284 15.83 -27.19 -22.91
CA PHE A 284 16.81 -26.12 -22.85
C PHE A 284 16.72 -25.37 -21.51
N LEU A 285 15.50 -25.11 -21.02
CA LEU A 285 15.26 -24.47 -19.74
C LEU A 285 15.80 -25.27 -18.54
N LEU A 286 15.66 -26.62 -18.57
CA LEU A 286 16.27 -27.49 -17.54
C LEU A 286 17.81 -27.37 -17.56
N SER A 287 18.42 -27.32 -18.72
CA SER A 287 19.87 -27.14 -18.86
C SER A 287 20.32 -25.77 -18.32
N GLU A 288 19.49 -24.74 -18.49
CA GLU A 288 19.75 -23.40 -17.95
C GLU A 288 19.61 -23.36 -16.44
N ILE A 289 18.62 -24.05 -15.87
CA ILE A 289 18.47 -24.17 -14.41
C ILE A 289 19.71 -24.83 -13.80
N ASP A 290 20.23 -25.91 -14.40
CA ASP A 290 21.47 -26.57 -13.97
C ASP A 290 22.67 -25.61 -14.03
N ARG A 291 22.79 -24.83 -15.11
CA ARG A 291 23.84 -23.83 -15.28
C ARG A 291 23.76 -22.73 -14.19
N ILE A 292 22.55 -22.25 -13.87
CA ILE A 292 22.33 -21.25 -12.81
C ILE A 292 22.73 -21.83 -11.45
N GLU A 293 22.37 -23.07 -11.15
CA GLU A 293 22.79 -23.72 -9.89
C GLU A 293 24.32 -23.89 -9.81
N ASP A 294 25.01 -24.21 -10.92
CA ASP A 294 26.46 -24.25 -10.97
C ASP A 294 27.05 -22.88 -10.70
N GLU A 295 26.61 -21.85 -11.39
CA GLU A 295 27.07 -20.48 -11.20
C GLU A 295 26.83 -19.98 -9.78
N TYR A 296 25.67 -20.30 -9.19
CA TYR A 296 25.38 -19.97 -7.80
C TYR A 296 26.42 -20.60 -6.84
N CYS A 297 26.70 -21.90 -7.01
CA CYS A 297 27.67 -22.62 -6.18
C CYS A 297 29.10 -22.05 -6.31
N GLU A 298 29.52 -21.71 -7.53
CA GLU A 298 30.83 -21.10 -7.78
C GLU A 298 30.94 -19.71 -7.12
N ARG A 299 29.93 -18.87 -7.31
CA ARG A 299 29.90 -17.52 -6.71
C ARG A 299 29.84 -17.59 -5.18
N LYS A 300 29.04 -18.51 -4.62
CA LYS A 300 29.01 -18.75 -3.17
C LYS A 300 30.40 -19.13 -2.66
N ALA A 301 31.08 -20.09 -3.31
CA ALA A 301 32.42 -20.51 -2.89
C ALA A 301 33.41 -19.34 -2.93
N SER A 302 33.38 -18.52 -3.98
CA SER A 302 34.18 -17.31 -4.11
C SER A 302 33.89 -16.28 -3.00
N TYR A 303 32.62 -15.99 -2.75
CA TYR A 303 32.18 -15.08 -1.70
C TYR A 303 32.64 -15.54 -0.32
N MET A 304 32.45 -16.82 0.00
CA MET A 304 32.87 -17.40 1.28
C MET A 304 34.39 -17.35 1.48
N ALA A 305 35.17 -17.53 0.41
CA ALA A 305 36.63 -17.48 0.45
C ALA A 305 37.15 -16.04 0.60
N GLU A 306 36.52 -15.08 -0.09
CA GLU A 306 36.97 -13.68 -0.10
C GLU A 306 36.64 -12.95 1.21
N TYR A 307 35.39 -13.11 1.70
CA TYR A 307 34.88 -12.29 2.79
C TYR A 307 34.90 -12.97 4.16
N SER A 308 35.05 -14.30 4.23
CA SER A 308 34.91 -15.08 5.48
C SER A 308 33.73 -14.60 6.33
N PRO A 309 32.50 -14.61 5.81
CA PRO A 309 31.37 -13.84 6.31
C PRO A 309 30.96 -14.24 7.73
N ALA A 310 30.38 -13.30 8.46
CA ALA A 310 29.83 -13.52 9.79
C ALA A 310 28.71 -14.58 9.78
N HIS A 311 28.44 -15.17 10.93
CA HIS A 311 27.50 -16.28 11.10
C HIS A 311 26.08 -15.94 10.55
N HIS A 312 25.56 -14.73 10.73
CA HIS A 312 24.24 -14.34 10.25
C HIS A 312 24.14 -14.29 8.71
N ILE A 313 25.25 -13.92 8.04
CA ILE A 313 25.33 -13.94 6.57
C ILE A 313 25.37 -15.39 6.07
N THR A 314 26.19 -16.25 6.68
CA THR A 314 26.24 -17.67 6.36
C THR A 314 24.88 -18.33 6.58
N HIS A 315 24.18 -17.94 7.64
CA HIS A 315 22.84 -18.42 7.94
C HIS A 315 21.85 -17.98 6.86
N TYR A 316 21.88 -16.70 6.45
CA TYR A 316 21.06 -16.19 5.36
C TYR A 316 21.26 -16.95 4.03
N ILE A 317 22.52 -17.18 3.64
CA ILE A 317 22.85 -17.98 2.45
C ILE A 317 22.23 -19.38 2.53
N GLY A 318 22.34 -20.04 3.69
CA GLY A 318 21.72 -21.35 3.91
C GLY A 318 20.19 -21.33 3.84
N LEU A 319 19.53 -20.26 4.32
CA LEU A 319 18.07 -20.11 4.22
C LEU A 319 17.60 -19.94 2.76
N ILE A 320 18.36 -19.20 1.94
CA ILE A 320 18.09 -19.11 0.50
C ILE A 320 18.20 -20.48 -0.17
N GLU A 321 19.22 -21.27 0.14
CA GLU A 321 19.37 -22.62 -0.41
C GLU A 321 18.25 -23.57 -0.01
N LEU A 322 17.75 -23.46 1.23
CA LEU A 322 16.56 -24.18 1.66
C LEU A 322 15.31 -23.75 0.91
N CYS A 323 15.17 -22.44 0.66
CA CYS A 323 14.06 -21.91 -0.13
C CYS A 323 14.10 -22.43 -1.57
N MET A 324 15.26 -22.41 -2.24
CA MET A 324 15.43 -22.99 -3.59
C MET A 324 15.02 -24.47 -3.63
N ALA A 325 15.52 -25.28 -2.68
CA ALA A 325 15.18 -26.69 -2.58
C ALA A 325 13.68 -26.92 -2.35
N GLY A 326 13.09 -26.15 -1.43
CA GLY A 326 11.66 -26.22 -1.14
C GLY A 326 10.80 -25.82 -2.33
N ASN A 327 11.20 -24.79 -3.06
CA ASN A 327 10.55 -24.32 -4.28
C ASN A 327 10.50 -25.41 -5.36
N THR A 328 11.65 -26.00 -5.64
CA THR A 328 11.75 -27.10 -6.61
C THR A 328 10.83 -28.27 -6.26
N LEU A 329 10.86 -28.71 -4.98
CA LEU A 329 10.02 -29.83 -4.53
C LEU A 329 8.53 -29.51 -4.66
N TRP A 330 8.12 -28.31 -4.25
CA TRP A 330 6.72 -27.91 -4.27
C TRP A 330 6.16 -27.84 -5.69
N HIS A 331 6.90 -27.21 -6.63
CA HIS A 331 6.48 -27.12 -8.02
C HIS A 331 6.33 -28.48 -8.69
N LEU A 332 7.26 -29.41 -8.43
CA LEU A 332 7.23 -30.76 -8.99
C LEU A 332 6.13 -31.66 -8.38
N SER A 333 5.51 -31.29 -7.28
CA SER A 333 4.57 -32.15 -6.55
C SER A 333 3.21 -31.51 -6.28
N SER A 334 3.02 -30.25 -6.66
CA SER A 334 1.80 -29.50 -6.35
C SER A 334 0.68 -29.80 -7.33
N ARG A 335 -0.54 -29.99 -6.81
CA ARG A 335 -1.78 -30.06 -7.59
C ARG A 335 -1.99 -28.84 -8.52
N ARG A 336 -1.38 -27.72 -8.20
CA ARG A 336 -1.47 -26.51 -9.03
C ARG A 336 -0.90 -26.72 -10.44
N TYR A 337 0.09 -27.61 -10.57
CA TYR A 337 0.80 -27.88 -11.83
C TYR A 337 0.68 -29.32 -12.29
N ASP A 338 0.34 -30.27 -11.41
CA ASP A 338 0.09 -31.67 -11.72
C ASP A 338 -1.36 -32.05 -11.40
N PRO A 339 -2.25 -32.14 -12.41
CA PRO A 339 -3.64 -32.54 -12.23
C PRO A 339 -3.83 -33.96 -11.65
N ALA A 340 -2.82 -34.80 -11.65
CA ALA A 340 -2.85 -36.13 -11.05
C ALA A 340 -2.54 -36.12 -9.54
N ALA A 341 -1.92 -35.05 -9.02
CA ALA A 341 -1.62 -34.95 -7.61
C ALA A 341 -2.90 -34.89 -6.75
N PRO A 342 -2.88 -35.44 -5.52
CA PRO A 342 -4.05 -35.48 -4.66
C PRO A 342 -4.49 -34.07 -4.23
N LEU A 343 -5.80 -33.90 -4.10
CA LEU A 343 -6.41 -32.69 -3.57
C LEU A 343 -6.09 -32.54 -2.06
N PRO A 344 -5.77 -31.33 -1.60
CA PRO A 344 -5.61 -31.04 -0.18
C PRO A 344 -6.94 -31.15 0.55
N ARG A 345 -6.92 -31.71 1.79
CA ARG A 345 -8.09 -31.85 2.64
C ARG A 345 -7.83 -31.27 4.00
N ARG A 346 -8.86 -30.70 4.64
CA ARG A 346 -8.76 -30.15 6.00
C ARG A 346 -8.34 -31.18 7.04
N GLU A 347 -8.74 -32.46 6.85
CA GLU A 347 -8.34 -33.58 7.70
C GLU A 347 -6.84 -33.95 7.60
N ASP A 348 -6.15 -33.43 6.58
CA ASP A 348 -4.73 -33.69 6.33
C ASP A 348 -3.79 -32.60 6.86
N ILE A 349 -4.31 -31.64 7.61
CA ILE A 349 -3.51 -30.55 8.22
C ILE A 349 -2.30 -31.11 8.98
N GLY A 350 -1.14 -30.58 8.67
CA GLY A 350 0.14 -30.99 9.27
C GLY A 350 0.67 -32.34 8.81
N LYS A 351 -0.01 -33.03 7.89
CA LYS A 351 0.44 -34.33 7.36
C LYS A 351 1.27 -34.10 6.10
N VAL A 352 2.55 -34.34 6.20
CA VAL A 352 3.45 -34.39 5.05
C VAL A 352 3.54 -35.80 4.55
N ASN A 353 3.14 -36.16 3.31
CA ASN A 353 3.18 -37.22 2.69
C ASN A 353 3.19 -38.35 2.29
N ARG A 354 2.85 -38.89 1.45
CA ARG A 354 2.60 -40.32 1.56
C ARG A 354 2.50 -41.02 0.22
N VAL A 355 2.55 -40.23 -0.86
CA VAL A 355 2.65 -40.77 -2.22
C VAL A 355 4.02 -40.42 -2.76
N PRO A 356 4.84 -41.39 -3.20
CA PRO A 356 6.10 -41.07 -3.84
C PRO A 356 5.86 -40.21 -5.08
N LEU A 357 6.65 -39.14 -5.24
CA LEU A 357 6.71 -38.38 -6.48
C LEU A 357 7.06 -39.34 -7.63
N ASP A 358 6.19 -39.46 -8.61
CA ASP A 358 6.55 -40.09 -9.89
C ASP A 358 7.03 -39.00 -10.86
N VAL A 359 8.31 -38.66 -10.80
CA VAL A 359 8.97 -37.76 -11.75
C VAL A 359 9.45 -38.52 -13.01
N SER A 360 9.01 -39.76 -13.22
CA SER A 360 9.42 -40.55 -14.39
C SER A 360 8.91 -39.94 -15.71
N GLU A 361 7.92 -39.03 -15.67
CA GLU A 361 7.46 -38.29 -16.85
C GLU A 361 8.32 -37.07 -17.19
N VAL A 362 9.08 -36.52 -16.22
CA VAL A 362 9.95 -35.36 -16.45
C VAL A 362 11.22 -35.73 -17.23
N SER A 363 11.57 -37.01 -17.31
CA SER A 363 12.82 -37.49 -17.89
C SER A 363 12.65 -38.65 -18.91
N LYS A 364 11.47 -38.79 -19.52
CA LYS A 364 11.37 -39.74 -20.64
C LYS A 364 11.86 -39.09 -21.93
N PRO A 365 13.03 -39.54 -22.49
CA PRO A 365 13.32 -39.24 -23.89
C PRO A 365 12.19 -39.88 -24.71
N VAL A 366 11.56 -39.12 -25.55
CA VAL A 366 10.67 -39.67 -26.58
C VAL A 366 11.54 -40.53 -27.49
N ASP A 367 11.35 -41.86 -27.50
CA ASP A 367 11.92 -42.77 -28.49
C ASP A 367 11.36 -42.39 -29.88
N GLY A 368 12.01 -41.45 -30.51
CA GLY A 368 11.80 -41.06 -31.89
C GLY A 368 12.76 -41.80 -32.80
N SER A 369 12.36 -42.98 -33.28
CA SER A 369 12.98 -43.59 -34.41
C SER A 369 12.66 -42.77 -35.67
N GLY A 370 13.64 -42.02 -36.19
CA GLY A 370 13.48 -41.28 -37.44
C GLY A 370 14.68 -40.41 -37.80
N SER A 371 15.63 -41.00 -38.54
CA SER A 371 16.61 -40.42 -39.49
C SER A 371 17.55 -39.30 -39.05
N GLU A 372 18.81 -39.67 -39.12
CA GLU A 372 20.03 -38.86 -39.05
C GLU A 372 20.00 -37.62 -39.96
N SER A 373 20.34 -36.47 -39.36
CA SER A 373 21.23 -35.52 -40.06
C SER A 373 22.02 -34.77 -38.96
N GLY A 374 23.32 -35.06 -38.91
CA GLY A 374 24.25 -34.53 -37.95
C GLY A 374 24.47 -33.04 -38.13
N GLY A 375 24.32 -32.32 -37.04
CA GLY A 375 24.81 -30.97 -36.88
C GLY A 375 25.31 -30.81 -35.46
N ILE A 376 26.63 -30.93 -35.30
CA ILE A 376 27.31 -30.69 -34.03
C ILE A 376 27.16 -29.21 -33.70
N LEU A 377 26.32 -28.90 -32.74
CA LEU A 377 26.29 -27.58 -32.11
C LEU A 377 27.35 -27.55 -31.01
N THR A 378 28.48 -26.94 -31.32
CA THR A 378 29.48 -26.53 -30.31
C THR A 378 28.87 -25.50 -29.39
N PRO A 379 29.13 -25.56 -28.06
CA PRO A 379 28.69 -24.53 -27.14
C PRO A 379 29.38 -23.21 -27.51
N ILE A 380 28.60 -22.19 -27.79
CA ILE A 380 29.11 -20.81 -27.91
C ILE A 380 29.44 -20.32 -26.51
N SER A 381 30.66 -20.59 -26.10
CA SER A 381 31.32 -19.93 -25.00
C SER A 381 31.80 -18.55 -25.52
N SER A 382 31.55 -17.53 -24.71
CA SER A 382 32.09 -16.17 -24.85
C SER A 382 31.34 -15.21 -25.78
N CYS A 383 30.33 -14.53 -25.23
CA CYS A 383 30.05 -13.13 -25.52
C CYS A 383 29.35 -12.46 -24.32
N LEU A 384 29.93 -12.53 -23.14
CA LEU A 384 29.60 -11.64 -22.04
C LEU A 384 30.82 -10.73 -21.81
N GLY A 385 30.86 -9.67 -22.62
CA GLY A 385 31.76 -8.54 -22.35
C GLY A 385 31.36 -7.90 -21.03
N THR A 386 32.28 -7.91 -20.10
CA THR A 386 32.18 -7.22 -18.82
C THR A 386 31.99 -5.71 -19.01
N LYS A 387 30.76 -5.27 -19.21
CA LYS A 387 30.41 -3.88 -18.99
C LYS A 387 29.97 -3.74 -17.52
N ARG A 388 30.77 -3.03 -16.75
CA ARG A 388 30.46 -2.62 -15.37
C ARG A 388 29.07 -2.00 -15.36
N LEU A 389 28.11 -2.70 -14.74
CA LEU A 389 26.80 -2.19 -14.42
C LEU A 389 26.98 -1.17 -13.27
N ARG A 390 26.57 0.05 -13.50
CA ARG A 390 26.42 1.06 -12.44
C ARG A 390 25.18 0.72 -11.61
N PRO A 391 25.22 0.94 -10.28
CA PRO A 391 24.07 0.65 -9.43
C PRO A 391 22.91 1.59 -9.73
N PHE A 392 21.73 1.02 -9.91
CA PHE A 392 20.48 1.71 -10.19
C PHE A 392 19.78 2.10 -8.86
N TRP A 393 20.39 3.04 -8.14
CA TRP A 393 19.73 3.79 -7.09
C TRP A 393 19.94 5.27 -7.39
N ASN A 394 19.12 5.83 -8.28
CA ASN A 394 19.01 7.28 -8.39
C ASN A 394 17.57 7.65 -8.69
N ASN A 395 17.02 8.45 -7.78
CA ASN A 395 15.79 9.20 -7.93
C ASN A 395 15.68 9.79 -9.34
N GLN A 396 14.79 9.27 -10.16
CA GLN A 396 14.33 10.01 -11.33
C GLN A 396 13.32 11.07 -10.87
N ARG A 397 13.79 12.30 -10.71
CA ARG A 397 12.95 13.48 -10.85
C ARG A 397 12.42 13.49 -12.29
N THR A 398 11.14 13.30 -12.44
CA THR A 398 10.42 13.57 -13.68
C THR A 398 10.41 15.09 -13.88
N GLU A 399 11.20 15.57 -14.83
CA GLU A 399 11.12 16.95 -15.32
C GLU A 399 9.78 17.12 -16.04
N TYR A 400 8.88 17.90 -15.44
CA TYR A 400 7.73 18.41 -16.14
C TYR A 400 8.15 19.50 -17.10
N THR A 401 8.02 19.21 -18.38
CA THR A 401 8.11 20.21 -19.45
C THR A 401 6.98 21.21 -19.28
N THR A 402 7.34 22.45 -18.96
CA THR A 402 6.44 23.61 -18.96
C THR A 402 5.93 23.87 -20.37
N MET A 403 4.65 23.62 -20.61
CA MET A 403 3.98 24.15 -21.79
C MET A 403 3.67 25.63 -21.57
N THR A 404 4.28 26.46 -22.39
CA THR A 404 3.96 27.88 -22.53
C THR A 404 2.55 28.05 -23.10
N PRO A 405 1.78 29.07 -22.67
CA PRO A 405 0.45 29.34 -23.22
C PRO A 405 0.59 29.88 -24.65
N ALA A 406 -0.11 29.25 -25.57
CA ALA A 406 -0.25 29.74 -26.93
C ALA A 406 -1.22 30.94 -26.99
N GLU A 407 -0.84 31.85 -27.83
CA GLU A 407 -1.39 33.16 -28.08
C GLU A 407 -2.91 33.20 -28.41
N THR A 408 -3.49 34.25 -27.94
CA THR A 408 -4.83 34.75 -28.22
C THR A 408 -5.21 34.81 -29.69
N CYS A 409 -6.24 34.16 -30.08
CA CYS A 409 -6.94 34.41 -31.35
C CYS A 409 -8.05 35.44 -31.16
N SER A 410 -7.84 36.61 -31.70
CA SER A 410 -8.87 37.64 -31.87
C SER A 410 -9.79 37.28 -33.02
N ASP A 411 -11.11 37.19 -32.78
CA ASP A 411 -12.14 37.62 -33.69
C ASP A 411 -13.52 37.53 -33.03
N HIS A 412 -13.91 38.57 -32.32
CA HIS A 412 -15.30 38.76 -31.96
C HIS A 412 -15.99 39.69 -32.95
N LYS A 413 -16.68 39.12 -33.91
CA LYS A 413 -17.72 39.84 -34.70
C LYS A 413 -18.83 40.32 -33.77
N LYS A 414 -18.90 41.63 -33.58
CA LYS A 414 -19.99 42.32 -32.90
C LYS A 414 -21.34 42.03 -33.58
N LYS A 415 -22.14 41.12 -33.03
CA LYS A 415 -23.60 41.13 -33.27
C LYS A 415 -24.22 42.13 -32.31
N LYS A 416 -24.72 43.24 -32.86
CA LYS A 416 -25.62 44.16 -32.14
C LYS A 416 -26.91 43.40 -31.78
N ALA A 417 -27.07 43.05 -30.52
CA ALA A 417 -28.36 42.67 -29.98
C ALA A 417 -29.19 43.94 -29.82
N LYS A 418 -30.39 43.93 -30.43
CA LYS A 418 -31.41 44.95 -30.15
C LYS A 418 -31.86 44.75 -28.70
N ALA A 419 -31.60 45.74 -27.87
CA ALA A 419 -32.20 45.83 -26.55
C ALA A 419 -33.71 46.01 -26.72
N SER A 420 -34.51 45.04 -26.32
CA SER A 420 -35.94 45.22 -26.10
C SER A 420 -36.11 46.10 -24.87
N HIS A 421 -36.87 47.21 -25.02
CA HIS A 421 -37.31 48.03 -23.90
C HIS A 421 -38.19 47.17 -22.99
N GLU A 422 -37.65 46.63 -21.92
CA GLU A 422 -38.43 46.13 -20.79
C GLU A 422 -39.02 47.35 -20.08
N THR A 423 -40.32 47.39 -19.96
CA THR A 423 -40.99 48.47 -19.28
C THR A 423 -40.85 48.30 -17.77
N ARG A 424 -40.78 49.43 -17.02
CA ARG A 424 -40.67 49.47 -15.56
C ARG A 424 -41.72 48.61 -14.83
N ALA A 425 -42.82 48.28 -15.51
CA ALA A 425 -43.89 47.40 -15.02
C ALA A 425 -43.44 45.93 -14.93
N ASP A 426 -42.53 45.45 -15.81
CA ASP A 426 -42.08 44.07 -15.86
C ASP A 426 -41.10 43.75 -14.69
N LEU A 427 -40.46 44.79 -14.15
CA LEU A 427 -39.59 44.70 -12.98
C LEU A 427 -40.32 44.60 -11.63
N LEU A 428 -41.63 44.88 -11.62
CA LEU A 428 -42.46 44.86 -10.42
C LEU A 428 -43.42 43.66 -10.34
N THR A 429 -43.49 42.84 -11.35
CA THR A 429 -44.23 41.58 -11.33
C THR A 429 -43.38 40.54 -10.58
N VAL A 430 -43.63 40.38 -9.27
CA VAL A 430 -43.17 39.21 -8.51
C VAL A 430 -43.93 38.01 -9.09
N SER A 431 -43.25 37.23 -9.94
CA SER A 431 -43.78 35.93 -10.34
C SER A 431 -44.07 35.10 -9.08
N PRO A 432 -45.19 34.38 -8.98
CA PRO A 432 -45.41 33.46 -7.87
C PRO A 432 -44.20 32.57 -7.77
N CYS A 433 -43.68 32.33 -6.53
CA CYS A 433 -42.53 31.52 -6.24
C CYS A 433 -42.71 30.13 -6.84
N VAL A 434 -42.40 29.97 -8.10
CA VAL A 434 -42.20 28.66 -8.72
C VAL A 434 -40.72 28.38 -8.56
N TRP A 435 -40.39 27.51 -7.61
CA TRP A 435 -39.02 27.03 -7.48
C TRP A 435 -38.63 26.37 -8.81
N PRO A 436 -37.54 26.78 -9.47
CA PRO A 436 -37.06 26.09 -10.66
C PRO A 436 -36.85 24.62 -10.32
N ALA A 437 -37.23 23.73 -11.23
CA ALA A 437 -37.16 22.30 -11.01
C ALA A 437 -35.72 21.81 -10.74
N GLU A 438 -34.71 22.46 -11.34
CA GLU A 438 -33.28 22.22 -11.09
C GLU A 438 -32.53 23.56 -11.22
N PRO A 439 -31.82 24.02 -10.16
CA PRO A 439 -30.97 25.20 -10.22
C PRO A 439 -29.73 24.93 -11.09
N ASP A 440 -29.30 25.90 -11.89
CA ASP A 440 -27.98 25.85 -12.56
C ASP A 440 -26.89 26.11 -11.53
N GLU A 441 -26.23 25.03 -11.10
CA GLU A 441 -25.20 25.05 -10.04
C GLU A 441 -23.78 25.22 -10.60
N LYS A 442 -23.60 25.34 -11.92
CA LYS A 442 -22.29 25.30 -12.56
C LYS A 442 -21.29 26.32 -11.97
N ASP A 443 -21.72 27.57 -11.86
CA ASP A 443 -20.85 28.65 -11.42
C ASP A 443 -20.54 28.56 -9.93
N ILE A 444 -21.52 28.19 -9.11
CA ILE A 444 -21.33 28.08 -7.67
C ILE A 444 -20.48 26.85 -7.29
N LEU A 445 -20.51 25.78 -8.09
CA LEU A 445 -19.71 24.59 -7.85
C LEU A 445 -18.29 24.66 -8.41
N ALA A 446 -17.95 25.66 -9.25
CA ALA A 446 -16.66 25.72 -9.94
C ALA A 446 -15.45 25.68 -8.96
N ALA A 447 -15.49 26.49 -7.88
CA ALA A 447 -14.42 26.51 -6.88
C ALA A 447 -14.29 25.19 -6.11
N TYR A 448 -15.43 24.55 -5.80
CA TYR A 448 -15.44 23.24 -5.16
C TYR A 448 -14.87 22.13 -6.06
N LEU A 449 -15.32 22.06 -7.31
CA LEU A 449 -14.86 21.04 -8.27
C LEU A 449 -13.34 21.14 -8.49
N TYR A 450 -12.84 22.37 -8.56
CA TYR A 450 -11.40 22.63 -8.63
C TYR A 450 -10.64 22.11 -7.40
N THR A 451 -11.18 22.32 -6.19
CA THR A 451 -10.58 21.81 -4.95
C THR A 451 -10.68 20.29 -4.85
N ALA A 452 -11.84 19.73 -5.19
CA ALA A 452 -12.11 18.29 -5.10
C ALA A 452 -11.35 17.44 -6.13
N ALA A 453 -10.93 18.02 -7.27
CA ALA A 453 -10.14 17.33 -8.29
C ALA A 453 -8.68 17.04 -7.86
N ARG A 454 -8.23 17.54 -6.71
CA ARG A 454 -6.86 17.38 -6.24
C ARG A 454 -6.64 16.10 -5.49
N PRO A 455 -5.43 15.53 -5.57
CA PRO A 455 -5.09 14.32 -4.83
C PRO A 455 -5.36 14.50 -3.32
N ALA A 456 -5.97 13.48 -2.72
CA ALA A 456 -6.20 13.40 -1.28
C ALA A 456 -5.72 12.03 -0.77
N SER A 457 -5.33 11.95 0.51
CA SER A 457 -4.83 10.71 1.13
C SER A 457 -5.86 9.58 1.20
N GLY A 458 -7.15 9.87 0.99
CA GLY A 458 -8.25 8.91 1.14
C GLY A 458 -8.47 8.42 2.59
N ALA A 459 -7.80 9.00 3.58
CA ALA A 459 -7.87 8.55 4.97
C ALA A 459 -9.30 8.52 5.53
N ARG A 460 -10.16 9.46 5.14
CA ARG A 460 -11.56 9.52 5.60
C ARG A 460 -12.41 8.42 5.01
N ASP A 461 -12.22 8.10 3.74
CA ASP A 461 -12.92 6.98 3.09
C ASP A 461 -12.49 5.66 3.74
N LYS A 462 -11.18 5.47 3.97
CA LYS A 462 -10.65 4.31 4.69
C LYS A 462 -11.19 4.22 6.12
N LEU A 463 -11.37 5.35 6.80
CA LEU A 463 -11.98 5.38 8.13
C LEU A 463 -13.45 4.94 8.08
N MET A 464 -14.22 5.42 7.11
CA MET A 464 -15.62 5.02 6.95
C MET A 464 -15.73 3.54 6.57
N ASP A 465 -14.84 3.01 5.72
CA ASP A 465 -14.75 1.57 5.44
C ASP A 465 -14.49 0.78 6.72
N ALA A 466 -13.56 1.25 7.54
CA ALA A 466 -13.21 0.61 8.79
C ALA A 466 -14.39 0.60 9.79
N LEU A 467 -15.08 1.71 9.94
CA LEU A 467 -16.26 1.82 10.80
C LEU A 467 -17.43 0.98 10.30
N ASP A 468 -17.57 0.82 8.97
CA ASP A 468 -18.63 0.02 8.38
C ASP A 468 -18.49 -1.48 8.66
N ASN A 469 -17.28 -1.95 8.99
CA ASN A 469 -17.09 -3.30 9.51
C ASN A 469 -17.90 -3.58 10.79
N TRP A 470 -18.14 -2.55 11.60
CA TRP A 470 -18.98 -2.67 12.81
C TRP A 470 -20.44 -2.28 12.56
N TYR A 471 -20.68 -1.15 11.88
CA TYR A 471 -22.02 -0.55 11.81
C TYR A 471 -22.91 -1.15 10.73
N ARG A 472 -22.33 -1.70 9.65
CA ARG A 472 -23.07 -2.26 8.50
C ARG A 472 -24.15 -1.30 8.02
N VAL A 473 -23.74 -0.11 7.65
CA VAL A 473 -24.62 0.96 7.16
C VAL A 473 -25.20 0.54 5.81
N PRO A 474 -26.51 0.77 5.54
CA PRO A 474 -27.08 0.51 4.21
C PRO A 474 -26.30 1.23 3.13
N PRO A 475 -26.05 0.61 1.94
CA PRO A 475 -25.17 1.16 0.91
C PRO A 475 -25.53 2.58 0.47
N ASP A 476 -26.82 2.87 0.26
CA ASP A 476 -27.28 4.19 -0.17
C ASP A 476 -27.05 5.26 0.92
N ALA A 477 -27.26 4.90 2.19
CA ALA A 477 -26.99 5.77 3.32
C ALA A 477 -25.47 6.01 3.47
N LEU A 478 -24.64 4.97 3.34
CA LEU A 478 -23.20 5.08 3.38
C LEU A 478 -22.67 5.99 2.24
N ALA A 479 -23.15 5.81 1.03
CA ALA A 479 -22.78 6.65 -0.12
C ALA A 479 -23.13 8.14 0.13
N THR A 480 -24.30 8.39 0.73
CA THR A 480 -24.75 9.73 1.10
C THR A 480 -23.86 10.32 2.20
N ILE A 481 -23.53 9.56 3.24
CA ILE A 481 -22.63 9.98 4.34
C ILE A 481 -21.24 10.31 3.77
N ARG A 482 -20.68 9.46 2.91
CA ARG A 482 -19.40 9.74 2.22
C ARG A 482 -19.44 11.05 1.44
N THR A 483 -20.53 11.29 0.73
CA THR A 483 -20.73 12.53 0.00
C THR A 483 -20.75 13.74 0.93
N ILE A 484 -21.47 13.67 2.05
CA ILE A 484 -21.51 14.74 3.07
C ILE A 484 -20.10 14.99 3.63
N VAL A 485 -19.39 13.95 4.08
CA VAL A 485 -18.07 14.10 4.69
C VAL A 485 -17.05 14.69 3.70
N ARG A 486 -17.10 14.27 2.43
CA ARG A 486 -16.23 14.80 1.38
C ARG A 486 -16.52 16.26 1.05
N ILE A 487 -17.80 16.61 0.94
CA ILE A 487 -18.21 18.00 0.70
C ILE A 487 -17.78 18.88 1.89
N MET A 488 -18.10 18.47 3.11
CA MET A 488 -17.76 19.23 4.33
C MET A 488 -16.26 19.46 4.44
N HIS A 489 -15.45 18.42 4.19
CA HIS A 489 -14.00 18.58 4.23
C HIS A 489 -13.47 19.57 3.19
N ASN A 490 -13.90 19.46 1.93
CA ASN A 490 -13.42 20.38 0.89
C ASN A 490 -13.93 21.80 1.12
N ALA A 491 -15.18 21.97 1.58
CA ALA A 491 -15.72 23.27 1.93
C ALA A 491 -14.98 23.92 3.11
N SER A 492 -14.62 23.13 4.14
CA SER A 492 -13.81 23.63 5.25
C SER A 492 -12.43 24.06 4.80
N LEU A 493 -11.74 23.30 3.95
CA LEU A 493 -10.45 23.69 3.37
C LEU A 493 -10.53 24.97 2.54
N MET A 494 -11.60 25.16 1.76
CA MET A 494 -11.81 26.37 0.96
C MET A 494 -11.96 27.60 1.86
N LEU A 495 -12.66 27.47 3.01
CA LEU A 495 -12.80 28.55 3.98
C LEU A 495 -11.52 28.81 4.76
N ASP A 496 -10.83 27.76 5.16
CA ASP A 496 -9.53 27.79 5.83
C ASP A 496 -8.51 28.58 4.98
N ASP A 497 -8.32 28.20 3.70
CA ASP A 497 -7.44 28.89 2.75
C ASP A 497 -7.77 30.39 2.61
N VAL A 498 -9.06 30.74 2.65
CA VAL A 498 -9.49 32.17 2.62
C VAL A 498 -9.13 32.89 3.91
N GLN A 499 -9.37 32.26 5.07
CA GLN A 499 -9.20 32.83 6.39
C GLN A 499 -7.72 33.02 6.75
N ASP A 500 -6.89 32.05 6.36
CA ASP A 500 -5.44 32.04 6.61
C ASP A 500 -4.66 32.75 5.49
N SER A 501 -5.38 33.15 4.42
CA SER A 501 -4.79 33.78 3.21
C SER A 501 -3.73 32.86 2.55
N SER A 502 -3.89 31.55 2.63
CA SER A 502 -2.96 30.56 2.09
C SER A 502 -3.02 30.52 0.55
N PRO A 503 -1.95 30.95 -0.16
CA PRO A 503 -2.01 31.07 -1.61
C PRO A 503 -1.92 29.73 -2.37
N VAL A 504 -1.45 28.69 -1.70
CA VAL A 504 -1.19 27.37 -2.28
C VAL A 504 -1.78 26.27 -1.42
N ARG A 505 -2.47 25.32 -2.02
CA ARG A 505 -2.98 24.11 -1.38
C ARG A 505 -2.60 22.87 -2.22
N ARG A 506 -1.90 21.91 -1.62
CA ARG A 506 -1.46 20.66 -2.29
C ARG A 506 -0.68 20.93 -3.60
N GLY A 507 0.28 21.84 -3.53
CA GLY A 507 1.16 22.18 -4.67
C GLY A 507 0.50 22.95 -5.81
N SER A 508 -0.72 23.47 -5.62
CA SER A 508 -1.44 24.26 -6.63
C SER A 508 -2.06 25.51 -6.01
N PRO A 509 -2.37 26.56 -6.76
CA PRO A 509 -3.04 27.74 -6.23
C PRO A 509 -4.34 27.40 -5.47
N SER A 510 -4.59 28.03 -4.33
CA SER A 510 -5.82 27.85 -3.56
C SER A 510 -7.04 28.36 -4.34
N ALA A 511 -8.23 27.86 -4.02
CA ALA A 511 -9.46 28.20 -4.76
C ALA A 511 -9.73 29.71 -4.78
N HIS A 512 -9.48 30.41 -3.66
CA HIS A 512 -9.71 31.86 -3.56
C HIS A 512 -8.77 32.69 -4.44
N VAL A 513 -7.58 32.17 -4.77
CA VAL A 513 -6.65 32.81 -5.70
C VAL A 513 -7.15 32.69 -7.15
N VAL A 514 -7.81 31.58 -7.50
CA VAL A 514 -8.30 31.34 -8.87
C VAL A 514 -9.67 31.97 -9.11
N PHE A 515 -10.62 31.84 -8.15
CA PHE A 515 -12.01 32.24 -8.31
C PHE A 515 -12.38 33.51 -7.53
N GLY A 516 -11.46 34.01 -6.72
CA GLY A 516 -11.68 35.14 -5.82
C GLY A 516 -12.35 34.72 -4.50
N THR A 517 -12.07 35.49 -3.45
CA THR A 517 -12.54 35.26 -2.06
C THR A 517 -14.08 35.17 -2.00
N ALA A 518 -14.80 36.08 -2.65
CA ALA A 518 -16.24 36.14 -2.60
C ALA A 518 -16.90 34.87 -3.17
N GLN A 519 -16.45 34.41 -4.35
CA GLN A 519 -17.01 33.23 -4.99
C GLN A 519 -16.68 31.96 -4.22
N THR A 520 -15.43 31.85 -3.72
CA THR A 520 -14.98 30.69 -2.92
C THR A 520 -15.78 30.58 -1.62
N THR A 521 -15.96 31.67 -0.90
CA THR A 521 -16.77 31.71 0.34
C THR A 521 -18.23 31.35 0.08
N ASN A 522 -18.84 31.91 -0.98
CA ASN A 522 -20.24 31.61 -1.35
C ASN A 522 -20.40 30.12 -1.74
N SER A 523 -19.48 29.59 -2.52
CA SER A 523 -19.45 28.16 -2.89
C SER A 523 -19.40 27.25 -1.68
N ALA A 524 -18.47 27.49 -0.75
CA ALA A 524 -18.33 26.70 0.48
C ALA A 524 -19.60 26.76 1.36
N SER A 525 -20.17 27.95 1.56
CA SER A 525 -21.40 28.15 2.33
C SER A 525 -22.60 27.42 1.71
N TYR A 526 -22.76 27.50 0.40
CA TYR A 526 -23.80 26.78 -0.32
C TYR A 526 -23.69 25.25 -0.14
N LEU A 527 -22.48 24.73 -0.21
CA LEU A 527 -22.21 23.31 -0.04
C LEU A 527 -22.51 22.81 1.36
N MET A 528 -22.27 23.62 2.39
CA MET A 528 -22.66 23.30 3.77
C MET A 528 -24.18 23.16 3.89
N ILE A 529 -24.94 24.05 3.23
CA ILE A 529 -26.41 23.94 3.18
C ILE A 529 -26.86 22.66 2.45
N LYS A 530 -26.20 22.31 1.37
CA LYS A 530 -26.46 21.02 0.68
C LYS A 530 -26.23 19.82 1.59
N CYS A 531 -25.17 19.84 2.40
CA CYS A 531 -24.92 18.76 3.38
C CYS A 531 -26.06 18.66 4.41
N VAL A 532 -26.63 19.79 4.87
CA VAL A 532 -27.79 19.79 5.76
C VAL A 532 -28.99 19.12 5.10
N ASP A 533 -29.29 19.41 3.82
CA ASP A 533 -30.39 18.75 3.10
C ASP A 533 -30.17 17.26 2.91
N LEU A 534 -28.93 16.84 2.59
CA LEU A 534 -28.58 15.43 2.45
C LEU A 534 -28.72 14.69 3.80
N ALA A 535 -28.24 15.26 4.91
CA ALA A 535 -28.35 14.66 6.23
C ALA A 535 -29.83 14.57 6.69
N ARG A 536 -30.66 15.57 6.38
CA ARG A 536 -32.09 15.55 6.66
C ARG A 536 -32.80 14.37 6.00
N ARG A 537 -32.37 13.96 4.80
CA ARG A 537 -32.93 12.79 4.09
C ARG A 537 -32.58 11.48 4.75
N LEU A 538 -31.48 11.42 5.53
CA LEU A 538 -31.06 10.24 6.30
C LEU A 538 -31.77 10.12 7.66
N GLY A 539 -32.34 11.22 8.17
CA GLY A 539 -33.11 11.25 9.42
C GLY A 539 -32.59 12.25 10.45
N ASP A 540 -33.40 12.46 11.50
CA ASP A 540 -33.18 13.49 12.49
C ASP A 540 -31.90 13.29 13.31
N ASP A 541 -31.54 12.05 13.66
CA ASP A 541 -30.31 11.74 14.40
C ASP A 541 -29.08 12.12 13.57
N THR A 542 -29.08 11.83 12.28
CA THR A 542 -28.00 12.17 11.35
C THR A 542 -27.87 13.68 11.18
N LEU A 543 -29.01 14.39 11.03
CA LEU A 543 -29.04 15.84 10.94
C LEU A 543 -28.53 16.50 12.21
N SER A 544 -28.97 16.02 13.38
CA SER A 544 -28.54 16.53 14.68
C SER A 544 -27.04 16.37 14.89
N CYS A 545 -26.47 15.22 14.51
CA CYS A 545 -25.03 14.98 14.54
C CYS A 545 -24.28 15.96 13.64
N LEU A 546 -24.72 16.12 12.37
CA LEU A 546 -24.11 17.06 11.44
C LEU A 546 -24.08 18.50 11.99
N LEU A 547 -25.22 19.00 12.46
CA LEU A 547 -25.35 20.38 12.96
C LEU A 547 -24.50 20.63 14.19
N TYR A 548 -24.47 19.66 15.14
CA TYR A 548 -23.64 19.76 16.33
C TYR A 548 -22.15 19.85 15.97
N GLU A 549 -21.64 18.91 15.19
CA GLU A 549 -20.22 18.87 14.84
C GLU A 549 -19.81 20.02 13.90
N LEU A 550 -20.71 20.47 13.02
CA LEU A 550 -20.48 21.66 12.22
C LEU A 550 -20.30 22.91 13.11
N GLY A 551 -21.13 23.03 14.14
CA GLY A 551 -20.95 24.09 15.15
C GLY A 551 -19.60 24.00 15.86
N GLN A 552 -19.16 22.79 16.26
CA GLN A 552 -17.84 22.58 16.88
C GLN A 552 -16.69 22.96 15.93
N LEU A 553 -16.77 22.59 14.64
CA LEU A 553 -15.75 22.95 13.64
C LEU A 553 -15.58 24.49 13.54
N HIS A 554 -16.67 25.23 13.49
CA HIS A 554 -16.61 26.70 13.43
C HIS A 554 -16.09 27.33 14.74
N LEU A 555 -16.42 26.76 15.91
CA LEU A 555 -15.86 27.21 17.20
C LEU A 555 -14.34 26.96 17.23
N GLY A 556 -13.89 25.79 16.81
CA GLY A 556 -12.45 25.46 16.70
C GLY A 556 -11.73 26.47 15.81
N GLN A 557 -12.23 26.71 14.60
CA GLN A 557 -11.63 27.67 13.67
C GLN A 557 -11.62 29.09 14.24
N SER A 558 -12.66 29.48 14.98
CA SER A 558 -12.70 30.80 15.63
C SER A 558 -11.61 30.98 16.68
N HIS A 559 -11.25 29.92 17.42
CA HIS A 559 -10.14 29.96 18.37
C HIS A 559 -8.81 30.20 17.65
N ASP A 560 -8.55 29.48 16.60
CA ASP A 560 -7.33 29.59 15.79
C ASP A 560 -7.16 31.02 15.25
N LEU A 561 -8.20 31.51 14.59
CA LEU A 561 -8.23 32.89 14.09
C LEU A 561 -8.01 33.95 15.18
N ALA A 562 -8.60 33.76 16.35
CA ALA A 562 -8.43 34.67 17.46
C ALA A 562 -7.00 34.68 18.03
N TRP A 563 -6.41 33.48 18.19
CA TRP A 563 -5.02 33.37 18.67
C TRP A 563 -4.02 33.96 17.68
N THR A 564 -4.18 33.67 16.41
CA THR A 564 -3.36 34.22 15.32
C THR A 564 -3.54 35.75 15.25
N PHE A 565 -4.78 36.24 15.29
CA PHE A 565 -5.08 37.68 15.23
C PHE A 565 -4.49 38.44 16.40
N HIS A 566 -4.58 37.93 17.63
CA HIS A 566 -4.05 38.56 18.82
C HIS A 566 -2.59 38.24 19.12
N CYS A 567 -1.95 37.35 18.36
CA CYS A 567 -0.65 36.77 18.64
C CYS A 567 -0.54 36.24 20.07
N ARG A 568 -1.58 35.51 20.51
CA ARG A 568 -1.70 34.99 21.88
C ARG A 568 -1.55 33.48 21.83
N ALA A 569 -0.47 32.95 22.36
CA ALA A 569 -0.31 31.51 22.51
C ALA A 569 -1.43 30.95 23.43
N PRO A 570 -2.12 29.89 23.01
CA PRO A 570 -3.06 29.19 23.89
C PRO A 570 -2.32 28.42 24.99
N SER A 571 -3.00 28.11 26.07
CA SER A 571 -2.55 27.07 26.99
C SER A 571 -2.70 25.67 26.35
N ILE A 572 -1.95 24.68 26.82
CA ILE A 572 -2.05 23.29 26.32
C ILE A 572 -3.49 22.75 26.42
N PRO A 573 -4.27 22.95 27.50
CA PRO A 573 -5.67 22.55 27.56
C PRO A 573 -6.56 23.25 26.52
N GLU A 574 -6.38 24.57 26.28
CA GLU A 574 -7.10 25.29 25.22
C GLU A 574 -6.76 24.72 23.84
N TYR A 575 -5.49 24.44 23.60
CA TYR A 575 -5.04 23.84 22.36
C TYR A 575 -5.66 22.44 22.11
N TYR A 576 -5.70 21.56 23.12
CA TYR A 576 -6.36 20.27 22.98
C TYR A 576 -7.87 20.40 22.72
N SER A 577 -8.56 21.35 23.37
CA SER A 577 -9.96 21.62 23.10
C SER A 577 -10.18 22.08 21.64
N HIS A 578 -9.28 22.92 21.13
CA HIS A 578 -9.28 23.35 19.74
C HIS A 578 -9.09 22.18 18.77
N LEU A 579 -8.11 21.28 19.00
CA LEU A 579 -7.90 20.10 18.17
C LEU A 579 -9.13 19.17 18.12
N GLU A 580 -9.81 19.00 19.27
CA GLU A 580 -11.07 18.25 19.31
C GLU A 580 -12.15 18.89 18.45
N GLN A 581 -12.24 20.21 18.46
CA GLN A 581 -13.26 20.94 17.72
C GLN A 581 -12.93 20.99 16.22
N LYS A 582 -11.74 21.46 15.85
CA LYS A 582 -11.32 21.66 14.46
C LYS A 582 -11.14 20.31 13.73
N THR A 583 -10.21 19.49 14.17
CA THR A 583 -9.88 18.24 13.49
C THR A 583 -10.75 17.06 13.92
N GLY A 584 -10.97 16.89 15.23
CA GLY A 584 -11.80 15.80 15.78
C GLY A 584 -13.26 15.87 15.35
N GLY A 585 -13.82 17.08 15.13
CA GLY A 585 -15.20 17.28 14.75
C GLY A 585 -15.60 16.53 13.46
N LEU A 586 -14.75 16.53 12.44
CA LEU A 586 -15.05 15.83 11.19
C LEU A 586 -15.02 14.30 11.35
N PHE A 587 -14.11 13.78 12.19
CA PHE A 587 -14.04 12.35 12.51
C PHE A 587 -15.29 11.89 13.27
N ARG A 588 -15.73 12.66 14.28
CA ARG A 588 -16.95 12.38 15.04
C ARG A 588 -18.20 12.54 14.19
N MET A 589 -18.27 13.54 13.31
CA MET A 589 -19.35 13.72 12.34
C MET A 589 -19.53 12.45 11.49
N ALA A 590 -18.45 11.93 10.89
CA ALA A 590 -18.51 10.72 10.09
C ALA A 590 -19.02 9.53 10.91
N SER A 591 -18.41 9.24 12.07
CA SER A 591 -18.78 8.09 12.91
C SER A 591 -20.19 8.23 13.50
N GLY A 592 -20.61 9.40 13.90
CA GLY A 592 -21.93 9.66 14.46
C GLY A 592 -23.05 9.48 13.43
N MET A 593 -22.88 9.97 12.20
CA MET A 593 -23.83 9.74 11.12
C MET A 593 -23.91 8.27 10.73
N MET A 594 -22.78 7.56 10.70
CA MET A 594 -22.75 6.12 10.44
C MET A 594 -23.45 5.34 11.55
N ARG A 595 -23.19 5.67 12.82
CA ARG A 595 -23.87 5.06 13.97
C ARG A 595 -25.38 5.31 13.92
N ALA A 596 -25.82 6.52 13.57
CA ALA A 596 -27.24 6.87 13.44
C ALA A 596 -27.94 5.97 12.40
N SER A 597 -27.26 5.69 11.29
CA SER A 597 -27.73 4.86 10.17
C SER A 597 -27.39 3.35 10.31
N ALA A 598 -26.75 2.93 11.42
CA ALA A 598 -26.25 1.57 11.60
C ALA A 598 -27.36 0.52 11.67
N THR A 599 -27.13 -0.64 11.03
CA THR A 599 -27.99 -1.84 11.15
C THR A 599 -27.47 -2.82 12.19
N GLN A 600 -26.18 -2.75 12.53
CA GLN A 600 -25.52 -3.57 13.55
C GLN A 600 -24.72 -2.69 14.51
N ASN A 601 -24.48 -3.19 15.70
CA ASN A 601 -23.60 -2.57 16.69
C ASN A 601 -23.88 -1.08 16.98
N LYS A 602 -25.12 -0.64 16.85
CA LYS A 602 -25.53 0.77 17.10
C LYS A 602 -25.23 1.26 18.53
N HIS A 603 -25.03 0.32 19.46
CA HIS A 603 -24.66 0.59 20.85
C HIS A 603 -23.20 1.07 20.98
N ILE A 604 -22.30 0.66 20.08
CA ILE A 604 -20.88 1.04 20.11
C ILE A 604 -20.76 2.53 19.82
N ASP A 605 -20.17 3.27 20.77
CA ASP A 605 -19.91 4.70 20.61
C ASP A 605 -18.44 5.00 20.33
N ALA A 606 -18.15 5.33 19.07
CA ALA A 606 -16.81 5.66 18.65
C ALA A 606 -16.35 7.10 18.96
N CYS A 607 -17.15 7.91 19.66
CA CYS A 607 -16.87 9.34 19.87
C CYS A 607 -15.49 9.56 20.50
N LYS A 608 -15.15 8.84 21.60
CA LYS A 608 -13.83 8.95 22.24
C LYS A 608 -12.70 8.56 21.30
N LEU A 609 -12.83 7.44 20.57
CA LEU A 609 -11.83 6.98 19.62
C LEU A 609 -11.61 8.02 18.51
N MET A 610 -12.67 8.61 17.98
CA MET A 610 -12.60 9.63 16.94
C MET A 610 -11.92 10.92 17.42
N SER A 611 -12.18 11.34 18.65
CA SER A 611 -11.48 12.48 19.26
C SER A 611 -9.98 12.22 19.40
N LEU A 612 -9.60 11.04 19.89
CA LEU A 612 -8.18 10.65 20.03
C LEU A 612 -7.47 10.56 18.67
N LEU A 613 -8.12 9.95 17.67
CA LEU A 613 -7.58 9.87 16.30
C LEU A 613 -7.42 11.26 15.69
N GLY A 614 -8.36 12.16 15.89
CA GLY A 614 -8.27 13.54 15.40
C GLY A 614 -7.10 14.30 16.01
N ARG A 615 -6.92 14.20 17.35
CA ARG A 615 -5.77 14.79 18.06
C ARG A 615 -4.44 14.20 17.57
N LEU A 616 -4.37 12.86 17.51
CA LEU A 616 -3.16 12.15 17.09
C LEU A 616 -2.77 12.51 15.66
N TYR A 617 -3.76 12.61 14.77
CA TYR A 617 -3.55 13.00 13.37
C TYR A 617 -2.92 14.40 13.28
N GLN A 618 -3.52 15.39 13.95
CA GLN A 618 -3.04 16.77 13.89
C GLN A 618 -1.66 16.94 14.54
N LEU A 619 -1.47 16.41 15.76
CA LEU A 619 -0.18 16.53 16.45
C LEU A 619 0.96 15.86 15.67
N ARG A 620 0.66 14.74 15.00
CA ARG A 620 1.64 14.10 14.14
C ARG A 620 1.97 14.96 12.91
N ASP A 621 0.96 15.55 12.28
CA ASP A 621 1.10 16.43 11.13
C ASP A 621 1.98 17.64 11.49
N ASP A 622 1.62 18.38 12.51
CA ASP A 622 2.38 19.51 13.06
C ASP A 622 3.85 19.13 13.39
N TYR A 623 4.05 17.93 13.99
CA TYR A 623 5.39 17.44 14.32
C TYR A 623 6.22 17.10 13.10
N GLN A 624 5.60 16.48 12.09
CA GLN A 624 6.28 16.10 10.85
C GLN A 624 6.68 17.33 10.03
N ASP A 625 5.84 18.35 9.99
CA ASP A 625 6.13 19.58 9.24
C ASP A 625 7.36 20.29 9.79
N ILE A 626 7.50 20.38 11.12
CA ILE A 626 8.66 21.01 11.73
C ILE A 626 9.93 20.17 11.69
N THR A 627 9.82 18.83 11.66
CA THR A 627 10.96 17.91 11.60
C THR A 627 11.37 17.54 10.17
N SER A 628 10.63 17.99 9.16
CA SER A 628 10.93 17.77 7.75
C SER A 628 12.30 18.33 7.37
N GLU A 629 13.01 17.63 6.48
CA GLU A 629 14.29 18.13 5.91
C GLU A 629 14.09 19.38 5.07
N SER A 630 12.91 19.59 4.49
CA SER A 630 12.54 20.76 3.70
C SER A 630 11.78 21.78 4.52
N LEU A 631 12.49 22.65 5.23
CA LEU A 631 11.87 23.75 5.99
C LEU A 631 11.12 24.78 5.12
N SER A 632 11.25 24.72 3.79
CA SER A 632 10.46 25.55 2.87
C SER A 632 8.96 25.21 2.92
N THR A 633 8.58 24.05 3.46
CA THR A 633 7.21 23.57 3.56
C THR A 633 6.58 23.76 4.96
N TYR A 634 7.29 24.40 5.90
CA TYR A 634 6.71 24.69 7.22
C TYR A 634 5.75 25.88 7.13
N ASP A 635 4.55 25.58 6.62
CA ASP A 635 3.53 26.58 6.31
C ASP A 635 2.88 27.13 7.59
N ASP A 636 2.73 26.34 8.68
CA ASP A 636 2.14 26.76 9.96
C ASP A 636 2.81 28.01 10.56
N LEU A 637 4.15 28.11 10.48
CA LEU A 637 4.87 29.31 10.90
C LEU A 637 4.56 30.51 10.00
N ASP A 638 4.40 30.28 8.71
CA ASP A 638 4.05 31.35 7.76
C ASP A 638 2.61 31.83 7.98
N GLU A 639 1.69 30.95 8.35
CA GLU A 639 0.31 31.24 8.70
C GLU A 639 0.19 31.87 10.11
N GLY A 640 1.16 31.62 11.00
CA GLY A 640 1.19 32.08 12.38
C GLY A 640 0.38 31.23 13.32
N SER A 641 0.16 29.99 12.94
CA SER A 641 -0.53 28.98 13.73
C SER A 641 0.30 28.55 14.94
N PHE A 642 -0.36 28.26 16.07
CA PHE A 642 0.30 27.79 17.28
C PHE A 642 0.23 26.28 17.37
N THR A 643 1.33 25.60 17.04
CA THR A 643 1.49 24.15 17.18
C THR A 643 1.99 23.76 18.57
N LEU A 644 1.81 22.49 18.99
CA LEU A 644 2.21 22.06 20.35
C LEU A 644 3.70 22.29 20.64
N PRO A 645 4.67 22.02 19.74
CA PRO A 645 6.07 22.37 19.98
C PRO A 645 6.28 23.84 20.28
N LEU A 646 5.60 24.72 19.52
CA LEU A 646 5.70 26.16 19.67
C LEU A 646 5.10 26.65 21.00
N ILE A 647 3.91 26.14 21.36
CA ILE A 647 3.24 26.45 22.64
C ILE A 647 4.11 26.05 23.82
N HIS A 648 4.69 24.84 23.78
CA HIS A 648 5.57 24.37 24.86
C HIS A 648 6.84 25.21 24.96
N ALA A 649 7.47 25.58 23.85
CA ALA A 649 8.66 26.43 23.88
C ALA A 649 8.37 27.82 24.43
N LEU A 650 7.25 28.42 24.06
CA LEU A 650 6.82 29.73 24.61
C LEU A 650 6.56 29.65 26.12
N GLN A 651 5.92 28.59 26.61
CA GLN A 651 5.75 28.38 28.05
C GLN A 651 7.09 28.24 28.78
N ARG A 652 8.05 27.55 28.21
CA ARG A 652 9.41 27.40 28.75
C ARG A 652 10.16 28.74 28.75
N GLU A 653 9.99 29.52 27.68
CA GLU A 653 10.58 30.87 27.60
C GLU A 653 10.02 31.78 28.69
N ASP A 654 8.69 31.79 28.92
CA ASP A 654 8.02 32.56 29.98
C ASP A 654 8.51 32.15 31.36
N GLU A 655 8.65 30.84 31.64
CA GLU A 655 9.17 30.33 32.92
C GLU A 655 10.62 30.78 33.19
N GLN A 656 11.40 31.00 32.14
CA GLN A 656 12.81 31.44 32.22
C GLN A 656 12.96 32.95 32.17
N GLY A 657 11.86 33.70 31.96
CA GLY A 657 11.86 35.15 31.81
C GLY A 657 12.47 35.63 30.49
N GLY A 658 12.49 34.77 29.48
CA GLY A 658 12.91 35.10 28.12
C GLY A 658 11.82 35.84 27.34
N VAL A 659 12.20 36.41 26.18
CA VAL A 659 11.25 37.12 25.30
C VAL A 659 11.65 36.96 23.80
N GLN A 660 12.61 36.14 23.50
CA GLN A 660 13.20 36.06 22.14
C GLN A 660 12.23 35.47 21.15
N LEU A 661 11.67 34.30 21.45
CA LEU A 661 10.73 33.58 20.58
C LEU A 661 9.45 34.40 20.38
N HIS A 662 8.91 34.98 21.48
CA HIS A 662 7.80 35.93 21.42
C HIS A 662 8.06 37.10 20.50
N SER A 663 9.26 37.70 20.58
CA SER A 663 9.63 38.86 19.75
C SER A 663 9.72 38.51 18.30
N ILE A 664 10.25 37.32 17.95
CA ILE A 664 10.32 36.83 16.58
C ILE A 664 8.92 36.65 15.98
N LEU A 665 8.01 35.98 16.72
CA LEU A 665 6.63 35.75 16.26
C LEU A 665 5.83 37.06 16.13
N GLN A 666 6.00 38.01 17.04
CA GLN A 666 5.37 39.35 16.94
C GLN A 666 5.90 40.12 15.72
N SER A 667 7.20 40.06 15.46
CA SER A 667 7.82 40.71 14.30
C SER A 667 7.33 40.09 12.97
N ALA A 668 7.24 38.77 12.94
CA ALA A 668 6.69 38.03 11.80
C ALA A 668 5.22 38.42 11.52
N ARG A 669 4.41 38.56 12.56
CA ARG A 669 3.03 39.01 12.43
C ARG A 669 2.93 40.44 11.90
N ALA A 670 3.73 41.39 12.46
CA ALA A 670 3.75 42.76 12.00
C ALA A 670 4.10 42.87 10.52
N ALA A 671 5.08 42.06 10.07
CA ALA A 671 5.47 41.95 8.66
C ALA A 671 4.29 41.48 7.78
N ARG A 672 3.57 40.43 8.19
CA ARG A 672 2.37 39.93 7.48
C ARG A 672 1.25 40.97 7.37
N GLN A 673 0.95 41.66 8.44
CA GLN A 673 -0.06 42.73 8.44
C GLN A 673 0.30 43.86 7.49
N SER A 674 1.60 44.21 7.42
CA SER A 674 2.11 45.24 6.52
C SER A 674 2.09 44.77 5.05
N ALA A 675 2.37 43.49 4.78
CA ALA A 675 2.35 42.90 3.46
C ALA A 675 0.92 42.79 2.89
N SER A 676 -0.06 42.46 3.72
CA SER A 676 -1.47 42.41 3.30
C SER A 676 -2.02 43.78 2.88
N ALA A 677 -1.41 44.88 3.37
CA ALA A 677 -1.76 46.24 2.97
C ALA A 677 -1.06 46.72 1.69
N SER A 678 0.03 46.06 1.28
CA SER A 678 0.80 46.36 0.06
C SER A 678 0.84 45.15 -0.85
N SER A 679 0.18 45.22 -1.98
CA SER A 679 -0.04 44.11 -2.96
C SER A 679 1.22 43.46 -3.57
N ASN A 680 2.41 43.54 -2.94
CA ASN A 680 3.66 43.18 -3.63
C ASN A 680 4.76 42.52 -2.77
N SER A 681 4.49 41.96 -1.60
CA SER A 681 5.52 41.26 -0.83
C SER A 681 5.10 39.85 -0.41
N ASP A 682 5.97 38.88 -0.66
CA ASP A 682 5.88 37.54 -0.12
C ASP A 682 6.05 37.64 1.42
N ALA A 683 4.98 37.40 2.16
CA ALA A 683 4.94 37.58 3.60
C ALA A 683 5.49 36.38 4.39
N ARG A 684 6.15 35.45 3.69
CA ARG A 684 6.73 34.24 4.29
C ARG A 684 7.96 34.54 5.12
N LEU A 685 8.15 33.78 6.19
CA LEU A 685 9.39 33.81 6.95
C LEU A 685 10.56 33.30 6.11
N SER A 686 11.74 33.92 6.32
CA SER A 686 12.96 33.42 5.67
C SER A 686 13.31 32.01 6.21
N VAL A 687 14.00 31.22 5.39
CA VAL A 687 14.45 29.88 5.79
C VAL A 687 15.35 29.94 7.03
N GLU A 688 16.18 30.98 7.13
CA GLU A 688 17.07 31.20 8.27
C GLU A 688 16.28 31.46 9.56
N THR A 689 15.17 32.23 9.49
CA THR A 689 14.28 32.44 10.65
C THR A 689 13.60 31.15 11.07
N LYS A 690 13.12 30.33 10.12
CA LYS A 690 12.52 29.03 10.40
C LYS A 690 13.52 28.05 11.05
N LEU A 691 14.77 28.04 10.57
CA LEU A 691 15.87 27.26 11.18
C LEU A 691 16.13 27.71 12.63
N MET A 692 16.25 29.03 12.85
CA MET A 692 16.47 29.55 14.19
C MET A 692 15.34 29.17 15.15
N ILE A 693 14.06 29.26 14.71
CA ILE A 693 12.93 28.84 15.53
C ILE A 693 13.06 27.35 15.84
N ARG A 694 13.39 26.50 14.87
CA ARG A 694 13.55 25.06 15.08
C ARG A 694 14.67 24.77 16.09
N GLU A 695 15.80 25.42 16.02
CA GLU A 695 16.89 25.31 17.01
C GLU A 695 16.39 25.68 18.41
N MET A 696 15.64 26.77 18.55
CA MET A 696 15.04 27.17 19.84
C MET A 696 14.05 26.11 20.37
N LEU A 697 13.27 25.48 19.50
CA LEU A 697 12.36 24.37 19.89
C LEU A 697 13.13 23.11 20.33
N GLU A 698 14.26 22.82 19.71
CA GLU A 698 15.15 21.72 20.10
C GLU A 698 15.80 22.00 21.45
N GLU A 699 16.36 23.20 21.66
CA GLU A 699 16.97 23.62 22.92
C GLU A 699 15.97 23.65 24.08
N ALA A 700 14.74 24.06 23.83
CA ALA A 700 13.66 24.03 24.84
C ALA A 700 13.15 22.61 25.14
N GLY A 701 13.64 21.57 24.43
CA GLY A 701 13.16 20.19 24.56
C GLY A 701 11.72 19.98 24.05
N SER A 702 11.18 20.91 23.26
CA SER A 702 9.77 20.91 22.83
C SER A 702 9.47 19.82 21.82
N LEU A 703 10.42 19.45 20.97
CA LEU A 703 10.27 18.36 20.02
C LEU A 703 10.18 16.99 20.72
N GLU A 704 11.03 16.74 21.73
CA GLU A 704 10.97 15.49 22.50
C GLU A 704 9.71 15.42 23.38
N TYR A 705 9.29 16.55 23.98
CA TYR A 705 8.01 16.65 24.68
C TYR A 705 6.85 16.26 23.76
N THR A 706 6.77 16.85 22.57
CA THR A 706 5.70 16.58 21.60
C THR A 706 5.72 15.12 21.16
N ARG A 707 6.91 14.55 20.89
CA ARG A 707 7.06 13.11 20.58
C ARG A 707 6.53 12.22 21.70
N GLY A 708 6.82 12.57 22.95
CA GLY A 708 6.28 11.87 24.13
C GLY A 708 4.76 11.89 24.15
N VAL A 709 4.15 13.07 23.96
CA VAL A 709 2.69 13.24 23.92
C VAL A 709 2.05 12.42 22.78
N ILE A 710 2.64 12.41 21.58
CA ILE A 710 2.12 11.62 20.47
C ILE A 710 2.17 10.12 20.80
N ARG A 711 3.24 9.66 21.44
CA ARG A 711 3.38 8.25 21.88
C ARG A 711 2.29 7.87 22.90
N ASP A 712 2.08 8.70 23.91
CA ASP A 712 1.06 8.47 24.94
C ASP A 712 -0.36 8.45 24.34
N LEU A 713 -0.67 9.39 23.43
CA LEU A 713 -1.93 9.40 22.69
C LEU A 713 -2.12 8.18 21.81
N TYR A 714 -1.06 7.72 21.15
CA TYR A 714 -1.10 6.51 20.35
C TYR A 714 -1.46 5.29 21.21
N ASP A 715 -0.81 5.15 22.37
CA ASP A 715 -1.08 4.05 23.31
C ASP A 715 -2.50 4.12 23.88
N GLU A 716 -3.00 5.30 24.26
CA GLU A 716 -4.40 5.49 24.68
C GLU A 716 -5.37 5.14 23.55
N THR A 717 -5.10 5.58 22.31
CA THR A 717 -5.93 5.27 21.14
C THR A 717 -6.04 3.77 20.92
N ARG A 718 -4.92 3.04 21.02
CA ARG A 718 -4.90 1.57 20.91
C ARG A 718 -5.68 0.89 22.04
N ALA A 719 -5.56 1.40 23.26
CA ALA A 719 -6.29 0.86 24.40
C ALA A 719 -7.81 1.03 24.24
N VAL A 720 -8.26 2.22 23.82
CA VAL A 720 -9.68 2.50 23.54
C VAL A 720 -10.18 1.64 22.40
N LEU A 721 -9.44 1.51 21.31
CA LEU A 721 -9.79 0.66 20.18
C LEU A 721 -9.96 -0.80 20.63
N THR A 722 -9.02 -1.33 21.42
CA THR A 722 -9.08 -2.71 21.96
C THR A 722 -10.30 -2.92 22.87
N ALA A 723 -10.66 -1.92 23.69
CA ALA A 723 -11.86 -2.00 24.52
C ALA A 723 -13.14 -2.07 23.68
N MET A 724 -13.23 -1.27 22.62
CA MET A 724 -14.36 -1.27 21.69
C MET A 724 -14.47 -2.58 20.88
N GLU A 725 -13.33 -3.15 20.48
CA GLU A 725 -13.29 -4.47 19.83
C GLU A 725 -13.85 -5.58 20.73
N ASN A 726 -13.55 -5.54 22.04
CA ASN A 726 -14.09 -6.46 23.01
C ASN A 726 -15.62 -6.27 23.20
N GLU A 727 -16.12 -5.03 23.14
CA GLU A 727 -17.54 -4.69 23.18
C GLU A 727 -18.28 -5.20 21.93
N ALA A 728 -17.62 -5.18 20.77
CA ALA A 728 -18.17 -5.69 19.50
C ALA A 728 -18.32 -7.22 19.45
N GLY A 729 -17.69 -7.96 20.38
CA GLY A 729 -17.86 -9.41 20.54
C GLY A 729 -16.94 -10.26 19.65
N SER A 730 -17.25 -11.56 19.56
CA SER A 730 -16.44 -12.54 18.82
C SER A 730 -16.37 -12.20 17.31
N GLY A 731 -15.20 -11.87 16.82
CA GLY A 731 -14.95 -11.35 15.47
C GLY A 731 -14.70 -9.84 15.44
N GLY A 732 -14.70 -9.17 16.60
CA GLY A 732 -14.69 -7.74 16.76
C GLY A 732 -13.40 -7.01 16.43
N LYS A 733 -12.26 -7.69 16.16
CA LYS A 733 -11.02 -6.98 15.77
C LYS A 733 -11.24 -6.19 14.49
N ASN A 734 -11.01 -4.88 14.57
CA ASN A 734 -11.12 -3.98 13.44
C ASN A 734 -9.74 -3.68 12.85
N TRP A 735 -9.28 -4.59 12.00
CA TRP A 735 -7.95 -4.52 11.42
C TRP A 735 -7.69 -3.23 10.64
N MET A 736 -8.72 -2.68 9.99
CA MET A 736 -8.62 -1.41 9.27
C MET A 736 -8.39 -0.23 10.23
N LEU A 737 -9.11 -0.14 11.35
CA LEU A 737 -8.87 0.88 12.37
C LEU A 737 -7.50 0.71 13.03
N ARG A 738 -7.07 -0.52 13.28
CA ARG A 738 -5.72 -0.82 13.77
C ARG A 738 -4.64 -0.31 12.82
N LEU A 739 -4.80 -0.58 11.52
CA LEU A 739 -3.85 -0.12 10.50
C LEU A 739 -3.83 1.41 10.39
N LEU A 740 -5.01 2.06 10.38
CA LEU A 740 -5.09 3.52 10.36
C LEU A 740 -4.43 4.13 11.59
N THR A 741 -4.67 3.56 12.78
CA THR A 741 -4.01 4.00 14.02
C THR A 741 -2.50 3.80 13.94
N PHE A 742 -2.04 2.63 13.46
CA PHE A 742 -0.60 2.35 13.33
C PHE A 742 0.13 3.31 12.38
N GLN A 743 -0.53 3.74 11.30
CA GLN A 743 0.02 4.72 10.36
C GLN A 743 0.25 6.11 10.99
N LEU A 744 -0.36 6.38 12.16
CA LEU A 744 -0.16 7.62 12.90
C LEU A 744 0.98 7.53 13.93
N LYS A 745 1.61 6.39 14.09
CA LYS A 745 2.82 6.20 14.92
C LYS A 745 4.01 6.96 14.32
N ILE A 746 4.80 7.63 15.17
CA ILE A 746 6.03 8.34 14.80
C ILE A 746 7.28 7.63 15.30
#